data_44d3efea6feaf81a6dfae101a4f90a15
#
_entry.id   44d3efea6feaf81a6dfae101a4f90a15
#
_cell.length_a   1.000
_cell.length_b   1.000
_cell.length_c   1.000
_cell.angle_alpha   90.00
_cell.angle_beta   90.00
_cell.angle_gamma   90.00
#
_symmetry.space_group_name_H-M   'P 1'
#
loop_
_entity.id
_entity.type
_entity.pdbx_description
1 polymer ?
#
loop_
_entity_poly.entity_id
_entity_poly.type
_entity_poly.pdbx_seq_one_letter_code
_entity_poly.pdbx_strand_id
1 'polypeptide(L)'
;MSKLSLAGAWKLRGEFMDVTAERYNEVLRKMDAAPVRATLPAFLKLEDLSEEEQAEFLKDPNPHFHVMTDKSNHAFPSKYGFIPMTVPGDVTTALIENGIVEEPFLKENTKKNQWIKDLSWWLVRDFDVTEEMLNEDIVRLNIEMLDFNADIIVNGMPAAHHENAFCAFSEDIKRFLHVGKNQLVIRLTSGMELHYPRDAVSFYCASENAICDQRVYTRKPQFTYGWDWCQPVPTCGIGRSIEIEAFSGAQVIASRVDTLKLDGDDAEVEFHFEIEKSDMVSSAECELTYTLEFEGKTVYTGKKTLMLVGGVNFAEERVTIKNAKLWWPNGYGAQNLYTFKACCVTKGILHEMQPKKIGIRTLELDTSKLEDGSRNFFFKVNGVRIFCKGGNWVPTDSLYLRTPKESYETLVREGAAAHFTMFRMWGGGTYEPDCFYEYCSEYGILLMHDFMYACAFYPDHKNDFLFEAEREAEYQTKRLAHYPCMAIWTGNNEIAESYTDWFPAPIKPERFYGEKIFNYIQPRAVHRNSPLVPYMPSSPYFGDRANESEQGGVHAWSFFGRHPKTKFKFVYELEAFDRIPARFSSEYGFFGAQMESTVRRYLDGTEMRFDNPIWKHHGEFDRKRSNIDGAIDRHLTEFKTLDEHGYLLYSGIMQGLLYAELAEAMRRKPYGAGDLIWMYNDCWPETGWTIIDYYLTRKISFYFLKRAFATKKLIIRACEGGAEVTVINETPEAYTADIHCGYMTFTGETDSLCTKTLKVAPHSMQQFHISVCNDLKHGFFFASAEGFDTADSLRAYYRDYVFPESDAKIEKVEQDGNDLLVTIRASVYTPFAYLMTSDDRVHYDDNYVTLYPNEPKTLRVENCTETPVLHVAAPAPSEETKKASYTDSWF
;
A
#
# COMPACT_ATOMS: atom_id res chain seq x y z
N MET A 1 -6.77 -34.15 14.47
CA MET A 1 -7.35 -33.02 13.68
C MET A 1 -7.48 -33.46 12.26
N SER A 2 -8.65 -33.29 11.67
CA SER A 2 -8.89 -33.49 10.25
C SER A 2 -9.38 -32.17 9.64
N LYS A 3 -8.92 -31.88 8.42
CA LYS A 3 -9.29 -30.68 7.68
C LYS A 3 -9.89 -31.07 6.34
N LEU A 4 -10.99 -30.44 5.97
CA LEU A 4 -11.64 -30.60 4.69
C LEU A 4 -11.67 -29.24 4.00
N SER A 5 -10.85 -29.09 2.95
CA SER A 5 -10.88 -27.86 2.14
C SER A 5 -12.18 -27.79 1.32
N LEU A 6 -12.82 -26.66 1.36
CA LEU A 6 -13.96 -26.34 0.51
C LEU A 6 -13.58 -25.43 -0.66
N ALA A 7 -12.29 -25.16 -0.87
CA ALA A 7 -11.80 -24.45 -2.03
C ALA A 7 -12.10 -25.18 -3.35
N GLY A 8 -12.07 -24.44 -4.47
CA GLY A 8 -12.32 -24.97 -5.80
C GLY A 8 -13.66 -24.57 -6.39
N ALA A 9 -14.32 -25.44 -7.13
CA ALA A 9 -15.53 -25.12 -7.89
C ALA A 9 -16.79 -25.00 -7.00
N TRP A 10 -17.45 -23.88 -7.09
CA TRP A 10 -18.74 -23.56 -6.47
C TRP A 10 -19.78 -23.21 -7.55
N LYS A 11 -21.03 -23.14 -7.17
CA LYS A 11 -22.11 -22.61 -8.00
C LYS A 11 -22.47 -21.22 -7.50
N LEU A 12 -22.54 -20.24 -8.41
CA LEU A 12 -22.88 -18.85 -8.14
C LEU A 12 -24.19 -18.48 -8.82
N ARG A 13 -25.04 -17.75 -8.12
CA ARG A 13 -26.26 -17.16 -8.68
C ARG A 13 -26.51 -15.79 -8.05
N GLY A 14 -26.89 -14.79 -8.90
CA GLY A 14 -27.38 -13.49 -8.44
C GLY A 14 -28.87 -13.47 -8.26
N GLU A 15 -29.35 -12.83 -7.21
CA GLU A 15 -30.74 -12.64 -6.88
C GLU A 15 -31.01 -11.21 -6.47
N PHE A 16 -32.23 -10.73 -6.51
CA PHE A 16 -32.58 -9.46 -5.90
C PHE A 16 -32.24 -9.43 -4.42
N MET A 17 -31.81 -8.27 -3.93
CA MET A 17 -31.66 -8.07 -2.50
C MET A 17 -33.02 -8.09 -1.81
N ASP A 18 -33.23 -9.10 -0.97
CA ASP A 18 -34.42 -9.17 -0.09
C ASP A 18 -34.19 -8.21 1.08
N VAL A 19 -34.77 -7.02 0.98
CA VAL A 19 -34.92 -6.16 2.15
C VAL A 19 -36.23 -6.50 2.81
N THR A 20 -36.21 -6.96 4.07
CA THR A 20 -37.44 -7.19 4.82
C THR A 20 -38.28 -5.91 4.85
N ALA A 21 -39.61 -6.04 4.68
CA ALA A 21 -40.53 -4.92 4.69
C ALA A 21 -40.40 -4.02 5.95
N GLU A 22 -39.95 -4.58 7.07
CA GLU A 22 -39.66 -3.85 8.30
C GLU A 22 -38.46 -2.92 8.19
N ARG A 23 -37.32 -3.42 7.66
CA ARG A 23 -36.07 -2.64 7.46
C ARG A 23 -36.29 -1.56 6.40
N TYR A 24 -37.02 -1.86 5.37
CA TYR A 24 -37.42 -0.92 4.33
C TYR A 24 -38.30 0.24 4.89
N ASN A 25 -39.33 -0.08 5.66
CA ASN A 25 -40.19 0.91 6.30
C ASN A 25 -39.47 1.74 7.35
N GLU A 26 -38.47 1.19 8.00
CA GLU A 26 -37.62 1.93 8.94
C GLU A 26 -36.72 2.93 8.21
N VAL A 27 -36.13 2.53 7.10
CA VAL A 27 -35.33 3.42 6.24
C VAL A 27 -36.19 4.57 5.71
N LEU A 28 -37.38 4.29 5.20
CA LEU A 28 -38.31 5.30 4.68
C LEU A 28 -38.80 6.27 5.75
N ARG A 29 -39.13 5.79 6.96
CA ARG A 29 -39.56 6.65 8.07
C ARG A 29 -38.48 7.60 8.56
N LYS A 30 -37.20 7.18 8.50
CA LYS A 30 -36.07 7.99 8.95
C LYS A 30 -35.58 8.99 7.90
N MET A 31 -35.88 8.78 6.62
CA MET A 31 -35.42 9.68 5.55
C MET A 31 -36.26 10.97 5.41
N ASP A 32 -37.44 11.06 6.09
CA ASP A 32 -38.40 12.19 5.96
C ASP A 32 -38.62 12.60 4.48
N ALA A 33 -38.41 11.67 3.60
CA ALA A 33 -38.39 11.85 2.15
C ALA A 33 -39.62 11.16 1.55
N ALA A 34 -40.30 11.88 0.70
CA ALA A 34 -41.15 11.23 -0.30
C ALA A 34 -40.29 10.17 -1.02
N PRO A 35 -40.75 8.94 -1.19
CA PRO A 35 -39.97 7.88 -1.81
C PRO A 35 -39.50 8.36 -3.17
N VAL A 36 -38.22 8.58 -3.32
CA VAL A 36 -37.58 8.76 -4.62
C VAL A 36 -37.58 7.36 -5.23
N ARG A 37 -38.67 6.97 -5.85
CA ARG A 37 -38.92 5.63 -6.42
C ARG A 37 -37.80 5.21 -7.39
N ALA A 38 -37.13 6.17 -8.01
CA ALA A 38 -36.02 5.93 -8.91
C ALA A 38 -34.74 5.33 -8.24
N THR A 39 -34.63 5.40 -6.91
CA THR A 39 -33.48 4.80 -6.17
C THR A 39 -33.85 3.49 -5.46
N LEU A 40 -35.09 3.05 -5.57
CA LEU A 40 -35.64 1.88 -4.87
C LEU A 40 -35.65 0.55 -5.64
N PRO A 41 -35.40 0.48 -6.96
CA PRO A 41 -35.50 -0.76 -7.73
C PRO A 41 -34.58 -1.87 -7.26
N ALA A 42 -33.47 -1.56 -6.65
CA ALA A 42 -32.59 -2.56 -6.06
C ALA A 42 -33.23 -3.32 -4.88
N PHE A 43 -34.30 -2.79 -4.34
CA PHE A 43 -34.98 -3.31 -3.16
C PHE A 43 -36.42 -3.80 -3.42
N LEU A 44 -36.96 -3.57 -4.61
CA LEU A 44 -38.28 -4.01 -5.01
C LEU A 44 -38.13 -5.12 -6.06
N LYS A 45 -38.94 -6.15 -5.92
CA LYS A 45 -39.13 -7.11 -7.01
C LYS A 45 -39.86 -6.38 -8.13
N LEU A 46 -39.47 -6.62 -9.37
CA LEU A 46 -40.15 -5.98 -10.50
C LEU A 46 -41.66 -6.29 -10.52
N GLU A 47 -42.06 -7.46 -10.02
CA GLU A 47 -43.45 -7.87 -9.88
C GLU A 47 -44.25 -7.05 -8.86
N ASP A 48 -43.60 -6.30 -7.98
CA ASP A 48 -44.23 -5.40 -6.99
C ASP A 48 -44.48 -3.99 -7.58
N LEU A 49 -44.01 -3.73 -8.81
CA LEU A 49 -44.24 -2.48 -9.53
C LEU A 49 -45.49 -2.58 -10.44
N SER A 50 -46.17 -1.45 -10.67
CA SER A 50 -47.24 -1.39 -11.67
C SER A 50 -46.70 -1.63 -13.07
N GLU A 51 -47.57 -2.01 -14.04
CA GLU A 51 -47.15 -2.22 -15.43
C GLU A 51 -46.51 -0.97 -16.08
N GLU A 52 -46.93 0.26 -15.70
CA GLU A 52 -46.35 1.50 -16.15
C GLU A 52 -44.96 1.71 -15.59
N GLU A 53 -44.77 1.45 -14.29
CA GLU A 53 -43.47 1.53 -13.61
C GLU A 53 -42.48 0.46 -14.15
N GLN A 54 -42.95 -0.75 -14.41
CA GLN A 54 -42.14 -1.81 -15.06
C GLN A 54 -41.68 -1.36 -16.46
N ALA A 55 -42.63 -0.75 -17.25
CA ALA A 55 -42.29 -0.26 -18.59
C ALA A 55 -41.30 0.92 -18.56
N GLU A 56 -41.37 1.78 -17.56
CA GLU A 56 -40.37 2.88 -17.36
C GLU A 56 -38.99 2.33 -17.02
N PHE A 57 -38.95 1.35 -16.13
CA PHE A 57 -37.72 0.64 -15.78
C PHE A 57 -37.09 -0.10 -16.96
N LEU A 58 -37.90 -0.70 -17.82
CA LEU A 58 -37.40 -1.43 -18.99
C LEU A 58 -36.85 -0.50 -20.09
N LYS A 59 -37.02 0.82 -19.95
CA LYS A 59 -36.42 1.82 -20.83
C LYS A 59 -34.99 2.20 -20.36
N ASP A 60 -34.60 1.80 -19.15
CA ASP A 60 -33.23 2.05 -18.64
C ASP A 60 -32.22 1.28 -19.52
N PRO A 61 -31.18 1.92 -20.03
CA PRO A 61 -30.14 1.25 -20.81
C PRO A 61 -29.31 0.22 -20.03
N ASN A 62 -29.63 -0.02 -18.77
CA ASN A 62 -28.92 -0.97 -17.93
C ASN A 62 -29.32 -2.43 -18.28
N PRO A 63 -28.43 -3.20 -18.98
CA PRO A 63 -28.83 -4.46 -19.62
C PRO A 63 -29.25 -5.58 -18.64
N HIS A 64 -28.83 -5.52 -17.39
CA HIS A 64 -29.24 -6.55 -16.40
C HIS A 64 -30.68 -6.40 -15.95
N PHE A 65 -31.28 -5.24 -16.15
CA PHE A 65 -32.73 -5.06 -15.92
C PHE A 65 -33.58 -6.04 -16.75
N HIS A 66 -33.17 -6.36 -17.97
CA HIS A 66 -33.86 -7.36 -18.79
C HIS A 66 -33.81 -8.77 -18.21
N VAL A 67 -32.81 -9.03 -17.38
CA VAL A 67 -32.68 -10.28 -16.65
C VAL A 67 -33.60 -10.33 -15.44
N MET A 68 -33.82 -9.18 -14.83
CA MET A 68 -34.69 -9.04 -13.66
C MET A 68 -36.17 -9.16 -13.99
N THR A 69 -36.56 -9.10 -15.26
CA THR A 69 -37.96 -9.24 -15.72
C THR A 69 -38.43 -10.68 -15.87
N ASP A 70 -37.56 -11.66 -15.77
CA ASP A 70 -37.95 -13.05 -15.86
C ASP A 70 -38.59 -13.51 -14.55
N LYS A 71 -39.92 -13.55 -14.54
CA LYS A 71 -40.76 -13.96 -13.39
C LYS A 71 -40.44 -15.36 -12.86
N SER A 72 -39.74 -16.20 -13.65
CA SER A 72 -39.45 -17.58 -13.24
C SER A 72 -38.26 -17.73 -12.32
N ASN A 73 -37.38 -16.76 -12.25
CA ASN A 73 -36.09 -16.96 -11.62
C ASN A 73 -35.42 -15.76 -10.96
N HIS A 74 -36.09 -14.66 -10.72
CA HIS A 74 -35.50 -13.52 -10.01
C HIS A 74 -34.08 -13.12 -10.50
N ALA A 75 -33.98 -12.17 -11.31
CA ALA A 75 -32.82 -11.42 -11.55
C ALA A 75 -31.72 -12.07 -12.39
N PHE A 76 -30.73 -12.66 -11.83
CA PHE A 76 -29.52 -13.02 -12.55
C PHE A 76 -29.83 -14.00 -13.68
N PRO A 77 -29.30 -13.74 -14.89
CA PRO A 77 -29.99 -14.14 -16.12
C PRO A 77 -30.59 -15.51 -15.99
N SER A 78 -31.91 -15.58 -16.07
CA SER A 78 -32.61 -16.86 -16.06
C SER A 78 -32.04 -17.85 -17.07
N LYS A 79 -31.47 -17.33 -18.17
CA LYS A 79 -30.80 -18.14 -19.19
C LYS A 79 -29.47 -18.75 -18.74
N TYR A 80 -28.82 -18.20 -17.68
CA TYR A 80 -27.56 -18.73 -17.17
C TYR A 80 -27.73 -19.62 -15.94
N GLY A 81 -28.84 -19.48 -15.18
CA GLY A 81 -29.07 -20.20 -13.93
C GLY A 81 -27.92 -20.02 -12.94
N PHE A 82 -27.43 -21.12 -12.39
CA PHE A 82 -26.16 -21.14 -11.68
C PHE A 82 -24.98 -21.17 -12.64
N ILE A 83 -24.00 -20.33 -12.41
CA ILE A 83 -22.73 -20.33 -13.13
C ILE A 83 -21.61 -20.90 -12.24
N PRO A 84 -20.52 -21.42 -12.79
CA PRO A 84 -19.37 -21.82 -12.02
C PRO A 84 -18.62 -20.59 -11.44
N MET A 85 -18.10 -20.76 -10.22
CA MET A 85 -17.21 -19.80 -9.56
C MET A 85 -16.07 -20.57 -8.89
N THR A 86 -14.86 -20.08 -9.00
CA THR A 86 -13.72 -20.58 -8.23
C THR A 86 -13.65 -19.85 -6.89
N VAL A 87 -13.54 -20.62 -5.79
CA VAL A 87 -13.35 -20.10 -4.42
C VAL A 87 -12.00 -20.61 -3.92
N PRO A 88 -11.12 -19.78 -3.36
CA PRO A 88 -11.24 -18.33 -3.14
C PRO A 88 -11.40 -17.51 -4.41
N GLY A 89 -12.15 -16.39 -4.32
CA GLY A 89 -12.40 -15.48 -5.41
C GLY A 89 -13.61 -14.57 -5.13
N ASP A 90 -13.84 -13.64 -6.04
CA ASP A 90 -14.94 -12.70 -5.98
C ASP A 90 -15.96 -12.88 -7.12
N VAL A 91 -17.14 -12.33 -6.88
CA VAL A 91 -18.26 -12.41 -7.83
C VAL A 91 -17.93 -11.78 -9.18
N THR A 92 -17.28 -10.62 -9.20
CA THR A 92 -16.96 -9.91 -10.44
C THR A 92 -16.01 -10.73 -11.30
N THR A 93 -14.99 -11.33 -10.69
CA THR A 93 -14.06 -12.25 -11.38
C THR A 93 -14.80 -13.44 -11.97
N ALA A 94 -15.73 -14.06 -11.22
CA ALA A 94 -16.53 -15.16 -11.73
C ALA A 94 -17.40 -14.75 -12.94
N LEU A 95 -17.98 -13.54 -12.92
CA LEU A 95 -18.76 -13.01 -14.04
C LEU A 95 -17.90 -12.76 -15.29
N ILE A 96 -16.66 -12.31 -15.11
CA ILE A 96 -15.68 -12.13 -16.19
C ILE A 96 -15.32 -13.49 -16.81
N GLU A 97 -14.97 -14.47 -15.98
CA GLU A 97 -14.59 -15.82 -16.42
C GLU A 97 -15.72 -16.53 -17.20
N ASN A 98 -16.99 -16.21 -16.87
CA ASN A 98 -18.15 -16.74 -17.60
C ASN A 98 -18.60 -15.87 -18.78
N GLY A 99 -17.87 -14.81 -19.12
CA GLY A 99 -18.15 -13.93 -20.26
C GLY A 99 -19.45 -13.11 -20.11
N ILE A 100 -19.88 -12.85 -18.89
CA ILE A 100 -21.11 -12.09 -18.59
C ILE A 100 -20.80 -10.60 -18.53
N VAL A 101 -19.65 -10.24 -18.00
CA VAL A 101 -19.11 -8.88 -17.98
C VAL A 101 -17.71 -8.84 -18.58
N GLU A 102 -17.33 -7.69 -19.11
CA GLU A 102 -15.96 -7.46 -19.57
C GLU A 102 -15.07 -7.05 -18.40
N GLU A 103 -13.75 -7.21 -18.58
CA GLU A 103 -12.74 -6.78 -17.60
C GLU A 103 -12.95 -5.31 -17.24
N PRO A 104 -13.17 -4.96 -15.96
CA PRO A 104 -13.49 -3.59 -15.54
C PRO A 104 -12.38 -2.59 -15.83
N PHE A 105 -11.11 -3.05 -15.93
CA PHE A 105 -9.94 -2.19 -16.10
C PHE A 105 -9.63 -1.84 -17.57
N LEU A 106 -10.46 -2.31 -18.48
CA LEU A 106 -10.39 -1.91 -19.89
C LEU A 106 -11.48 -0.90 -20.19
N LYS A 107 -11.15 0.08 -21.02
CA LYS A 107 -12.09 1.12 -21.49
C LYS A 107 -12.80 1.82 -20.30
N GLU A 108 -14.11 1.91 -20.38
CA GLU A 108 -14.97 2.47 -19.32
C GLU A 108 -15.87 1.38 -18.70
N ASN A 109 -15.39 0.12 -18.67
CA ASN A 109 -16.22 -1.03 -18.26
C ASN A 109 -16.61 -0.98 -16.79
N THR A 110 -15.86 -0.29 -15.91
CA THR A 110 -16.29 -0.05 -14.51
C THR A 110 -17.70 0.57 -14.45
N LYS A 111 -18.03 1.49 -15.38
CA LYS A 111 -19.35 2.12 -15.44
C LYS A 111 -20.45 1.11 -15.79
N LYS A 112 -20.13 0.14 -16.64
CA LYS A 112 -21.08 -0.91 -17.06
C LYS A 112 -21.34 -1.95 -15.99
N ASN A 113 -20.38 -2.17 -15.10
CA ASN A 113 -20.39 -3.25 -14.11
C ASN A 113 -20.99 -2.83 -12.75
N GLN A 114 -21.46 -1.58 -12.61
CA GLN A 114 -21.96 -1.05 -11.33
C GLN A 114 -23.17 -1.81 -10.76
N TRP A 115 -23.93 -2.49 -11.59
CA TRP A 115 -25.09 -3.26 -11.17
C TRP A 115 -24.76 -4.47 -10.27
N ILE A 116 -23.51 -4.96 -10.31
CA ILE A 116 -23.07 -6.12 -9.53
C ILE A 116 -23.29 -5.90 -8.04
N LYS A 117 -23.09 -4.65 -7.57
CA LYS A 117 -23.25 -4.26 -6.17
C LYS A 117 -24.70 -4.28 -5.68
N ASP A 118 -25.68 -4.26 -6.60
CA ASP A 118 -27.09 -4.11 -6.30
C ASP A 118 -27.82 -5.46 -6.16
N LEU A 119 -27.08 -6.57 -6.27
CA LEU A 119 -27.61 -7.92 -6.12
C LEU A 119 -27.11 -8.61 -4.86
N SER A 120 -27.88 -9.57 -4.36
CA SER A 120 -27.41 -10.60 -3.44
C SER A 120 -26.87 -11.79 -4.23
N TRP A 121 -25.75 -12.33 -3.79
CA TRP A 121 -25.04 -13.40 -4.47
C TRP A 121 -25.08 -14.68 -3.65
N TRP A 122 -25.56 -15.77 -4.25
CA TRP A 122 -25.74 -17.05 -3.59
C TRP A 122 -24.69 -18.03 -4.09
N LEU A 123 -23.81 -18.44 -3.19
CA LEU A 123 -22.75 -19.41 -3.42
C LEU A 123 -23.18 -20.74 -2.84
N VAL A 124 -23.08 -21.81 -3.61
CA VAL A 124 -23.52 -23.16 -3.20
C VAL A 124 -22.40 -24.17 -3.41
N ARG A 125 -22.13 -24.94 -2.36
CA ARG A 125 -21.16 -26.04 -2.37
C ARG A 125 -21.73 -27.27 -1.71
N ASP A 126 -21.71 -28.41 -2.41
CA ASP A 126 -21.94 -29.73 -1.82
C ASP A 126 -20.58 -30.31 -1.36
N PHE A 127 -20.59 -31.00 -0.22
CA PHE A 127 -19.41 -31.63 0.37
C PHE A 127 -19.78 -32.86 1.19
N ASP A 128 -18.81 -33.75 1.42
CA ASP A 128 -19.03 -34.99 2.18
C ASP A 128 -18.34 -34.89 3.53
N VAL A 129 -19.06 -35.29 4.60
CA VAL A 129 -18.53 -35.34 5.98
C VAL A 129 -18.44 -36.79 6.41
N THR A 130 -17.29 -37.16 6.98
CA THR A 130 -17.09 -38.54 7.46
C THR A 130 -17.57 -38.72 8.89
N GLU A 131 -17.77 -39.98 9.28
CA GLU A 131 -18.14 -40.32 10.66
C GLU A 131 -17.04 -39.94 11.65
N GLU A 132 -15.77 -40.08 11.23
CA GLU A 132 -14.61 -39.68 12.05
C GLU A 132 -14.64 -38.18 12.35
N MET A 133 -14.95 -37.34 11.37
CA MET A 133 -15.06 -35.89 11.61
C MET A 133 -16.18 -35.56 12.60
N LEU A 134 -17.34 -36.22 12.51
CA LEU A 134 -18.47 -35.97 13.42
C LEU A 134 -18.24 -36.55 14.83
N ASN A 135 -17.28 -37.48 14.99
CA ASN A 135 -16.91 -38.00 16.29
C ASN A 135 -15.95 -37.08 17.07
N GLU A 136 -15.33 -36.09 16.40
CA GLU A 136 -14.52 -35.07 17.08
C GLU A 136 -15.40 -34.14 17.93
N ASP A 137 -14.81 -33.52 18.97
CA ASP A 137 -15.53 -32.63 19.88
C ASP A 137 -16.13 -31.41 19.16
N ILE A 138 -15.33 -30.77 18.29
CA ILE A 138 -15.67 -29.57 17.52
C ILE A 138 -15.57 -29.89 16.04
N VAL A 139 -16.53 -29.37 15.25
CA VAL A 139 -16.49 -29.36 13.78
C VAL A 139 -16.83 -27.95 13.32
N ARG A 140 -15.80 -27.20 12.95
CA ARG A 140 -15.85 -25.75 12.73
C ARG A 140 -15.70 -25.42 11.25
N LEU A 141 -16.51 -24.49 10.75
CA LEU A 141 -16.31 -23.83 9.46
C LEU A 141 -15.42 -22.61 9.67
N ASN A 142 -14.25 -22.60 9.04
CA ASN A 142 -13.30 -21.49 9.03
C ASN A 142 -13.28 -20.87 7.64
N ILE A 143 -13.46 -19.54 7.56
CA ILE A 143 -13.30 -18.73 6.35
C ILE A 143 -12.40 -17.57 6.72
N GLU A 144 -11.21 -17.52 6.13
CA GLU A 144 -10.18 -16.54 6.53
C GLU A 144 -10.56 -15.11 6.16
N MET A 145 -11.25 -14.94 5.04
CA MET A 145 -11.78 -13.65 4.61
C MET A 145 -13.13 -13.83 3.93
N LEU A 146 -14.16 -13.24 4.50
CA LEU A 146 -15.54 -13.28 3.98
C LEU A 146 -16.04 -11.85 3.75
N ASP A 147 -16.10 -11.43 2.49
CA ASP A 147 -16.43 -10.06 2.08
C ASP A 147 -17.85 -9.97 1.53
N PHE A 148 -18.80 -9.35 2.26
CA PHE A 148 -18.62 -9.01 3.67
C PHE A 148 -19.90 -9.22 4.46
N ASN A 149 -21.10 -8.90 3.92
CA ASN A 149 -22.38 -9.13 4.59
C ASN A 149 -22.92 -10.50 4.17
N ALA A 150 -22.78 -11.49 5.04
CA ALA A 150 -22.94 -12.90 4.71
C ALA A 150 -23.92 -13.61 5.63
N ASP A 151 -24.89 -14.34 5.04
CA ASP A 151 -25.68 -15.34 5.73
C ASP A 151 -25.16 -16.74 5.39
N ILE A 152 -24.80 -17.51 6.40
CA ILE A 152 -24.27 -18.87 6.28
C ILE A 152 -25.38 -19.88 6.60
N ILE A 153 -25.67 -20.74 5.63
CA ILE A 153 -26.78 -21.73 5.70
C ILE A 153 -26.19 -23.13 5.47
N VAL A 154 -26.35 -24.01 6.42
CA VAL A 154 -25.89 -25.41 6.35
C VAL A 154 -27.11 -26.34 6.30
N ASN A 155 -27.18 -27.17 5.25
CA ASN A 155 -28.33 -28.10 5.05
C ASN A 155 -29.71 -27.45 5.15
N GLY A 156 -29.84 -26.22 4.63
CA GLY A 156 -31.09 -25.45 4.67
C GLY A 156 -31.39 -24.76 6.02
N MET A 157 -30.51 -24.89 7.01
CA MET A 157 -30.68 -24.27 8.32
C MET A 157 -29.78 -23.06 8.45
N PRO A 158 -30.27 -21.86 8.84
CA PRO A 158 -29.43 -20.69 9.15
C PRO A 158 -28.48 -21.05 10.27
N ALA A 159 -27.18 -20.99 10.00
CA ALA A 159 -26.12 -21.33 10.94
C ALA A 159 -25.49 -20.11 11.60
N ALA A 160 -25.20 -19.07 10.83
CA ALA A 160 -24.54 -17.86 11.30
C ALA A 160 -24.75 -16.67 10.37
N HIS A 161 -24.38 -15.47 10.86
CA HIS A 161 -24.29 -14.24 10.09
C HIS A 161 -22.92 -13.57 10.33
N HIS A 162 -22.39 -12.86 9.31
CA HIS A 162 -21.09 -12.19 9.37
C HIS A 162 -21.12 -10.85 8.64
N GLU A 163 -20.56 -9.79 9.26
CA GLU A 163 -20.58 -8.42 8.71
C GLU A 163 -19.19 -7.73 8.80
N ASN A 164 -18.08 -8.47 8.65
CA ASN A 164 -16.74 -7.85 8.75
C ASN A 164 -15.71 -8.56 7.87
N ALA A 165 -15.37 -7.98 6.71
CA ALA A 165 -14.36 -8.53 5.81
C ALA A 165 -12.95 -8.59 6.40
N PHE A 166 -12.69 -7.87 7.48
CA PHE A 166 -11.38 -7.79 8.14
C PHE A 166 -11.18 -8.81 9.27
N CYS A 167 -12.20 -9.62 9.56
CA CYS A 167 -12.13 -10.69 10.53
C CYS A 167 -12.34 -12.04 9.86
N ALA A 168 -11.61 -13.06 10.28
CA ALA A 168 -11.94 -14.42 9.90
C ALA A 168 -13.31 -14.82 10.51
N PHE A 169 -14.07 -15.59 9.75
CA PHE A 169 -15.26 -16.29 10.22
C PHE A 169 -14.85 -17.66 10.75
N SER A 170 -15.32 -18.01 11.92
CA SER A 170 -15.02 -19.30 12.56
C SER A 170 -16.16 -19.70 13.50
N GLU A 171 -16.96 -20.70 13.12
CA GLU A 171 -18.15 -21.14 13.88
C GLU A 171 -18.26 -22.66 13.93
N ASP A 172 -18.66 -23.20 15.09
CA ASP A 172 -18.97 -24.63 15.24
C ASP A 172 -20.31 -24.96 14.55
N ILE A 173 -20.21 -25.71 13.44
CA ILE A 173 -21.37 -26.12 12.63
C ILE A 173 -21.76 -27.59 12.83
N LYS A 174 -21.12 -28.30 13.77
CA LYS A 174 -21.33 -29.75 13.99
C LYS A 174 -22.79 -30.15 14.08
N ARG A 175 -23.60 -29.36 14.79
CA ARG A 175 -25.05 -29.62 15.00
C ARG A 175 -25.89 -29.62 13.73
N PHE A 176 -25.37 -29.01 12.64
CA PHE A 176 -26.06 -28.93 11.35
C PHE A 176 -25.63 -30.01 10.36
N LEU A 177 -24.57 -30.79 10.69
CA LEU A 177 -23.96 -31.76 9.80
C LEU A 177 -24.46 -33.18 10.04
N HIS A 178 -24.41 -34.01 9.00
CA HIS A 178 -24.63 -35.45 9.06
C HIS A 178 -23.59 -36.21 8.22
N VAL A 179 -23.45 -37.50 8.44
CA VAL A 179 -22.52 -38.35 7.69
C VAL A 179 -22.96 -38.41 6.22
N GLY A 180 -22.02 -38.27 5.31
CA GLY A 180 -22.26 -38.27 3.87
C GLY A 180 -22.45 -36.85 3.33
N LYS A 181 -23.31 -36.68 2.37
CA LYS A 181 -23.51 -35.43 1.62
C LYS A 181 -24.12 -34.32 2.45
N ASN A 182 -23.49 -33.18 2.51
CA ASN A 182 -23.97 -31.94 3.11
C ASN A 182 -23.94 -30.83 2.08
N GLN A 183 -24.64 -29.73 2.34
CA GLN A 183 -24.64 -28.56 1.49
C GLN A 183 -24.40 -27.30 2.32
N LEU A 184 -23.45 -26.47 1.85
CA LEU A 184 -23.18 -25.12 2.35
C LEU A 184 -23.71 -24.12 1.32
N VAL A 185 -24.51 -23.18 1.79
CA VAL A 185 -24.97 -22.02 1.03
C VAL A 185 -24.50 -20.77 1.76
N ILE A 186 -23.87 -19.87 1.03
CA ILE A 186 -23.46 -18.55 1.54
C ILE A 186 -24.13 -17.50 0.67
N ARG A 187 -24.99 -16.69 1.29
CA ARG A 187 -25.57 -15.50 0.66
C ARG A 187 -24.69 -14.30 1.01
N LEU A 188 -24.24 -13.56 0.00
CA LEU A 188 -23.35 -12.40 0.13
C LEU A 188 -23.98 -11.16 -0.48
N THR A 189 -23.70 -9.99 0.11
CA THR A 189 -23.95 -8.70 -0.52
C THR A 189 -22.73 -7.78 -0.38
N SER A 190 -22.65 -6.76 -1.23
CA SER A 190 -21.60 -5.73 -1.16
C SER A 190 -21.84 -4.71 -0.04
N GLY A 191 -22.95 -4.79 0.69
CA GLY A 191 -23.34 -3.89 1.76
C GLY A 191 -24.07 -2.62 1.32
N MET A 192 -24.38 -2.49 0.06
CA MET A 192 -25.11 -1.31 -0.44
C MET A 192 -26.52 -1.18 0.13
N GLU A 193 -27.09 -2.29 0.61
CA GLU A 193 -28.40 -2.33 1.31
C GLU A 193 -28.33 -1.84 2.77
N LEU A 194 -27.13 -1.76 3.34
CA LEU A 194 -26.92 -1.30 4.73
C LEU A 194 -27.00 0.22 4.83
N HIS A 195 -28.02 0.82 4.24
CA HIS A 195 -28.24 2.25 4.32
C HIS A 195 -28.80 2.63 5.68
N TYR A 196 -27.98 3.21 6.51
CA TYR A 196 -28.44 3.86 7.72
C TYR A 196 -28.77 5.32 7.42
N PRO A 197 -29.86 5.88 8.01
CA PRO A 197 -30.09 7.31 7.96
C PRO A 197 -28.88 8.04 8.55
N ARG A 198 -28.58 9.21 7.99
CA ARG A 198 -27.47 10.07 8.46
C ARG A 198 -27.77 10.61 9.85
N ASP A 199 -27.49 9.82 10.87
CA ASP A 199 -27.52 10.24 12.27
C ASP A 199 -26.12 10.56 12.82
N ALA A 200 -25.09 10.10 12.12
CA ALA A 200 -23.73 10.55 12.32
C ALA A 200 -23.28 11.35 11.10
N VAL A 201 -22.41 12.27 11.33
CA VAL A 201 -21.81 13.07 10.28
C VAL A 201 -20.89 12.16 9.48
N SER A 202 -21.39 11.59 8.42
CA SER A 202 -20.53 10.93 7.45
C SER A 202 -19.85 12.00 6.61
N PHE A 203 -18.58 11.95 6.46
CA PHE A 203 -17.91 12.88 5.66
C PHE A 203 -16.92 12.34 4.73
N TYR A 204 -17.01 13.00 3.69
CA TYR A 204 -16.01 13.36 2.76
C TYR A 204 -15.30 12.15 2.20
N CYS A 205 -15.72 11.77 1.08
CA CYS A 205 -14.81 11.16 0.15
C CYS A 205 -14.03 12.28 -0.54
N ALA A 206 -12.72 12.25 -0.47
CA ALA A 206 -11.86 13.18 -1.19
C ALA A 206 -12.00 13.05 -2.71
N SER A 207 -12.84 12.12 -3.17
CA SER A 207 -12.93 11.71 -4.56
C SER A 207 -14.30 11.97 -5.15
N GLU A 208 -14.29 12.58 -6.33
CA GLU A 208 -15.45 12.68 -7.20
C GLU A 208 -15.96 11.29 -7.66
N ASN A 209 -15.14 10.25 -7.51
CA ASN A 209 -15.45 8.88 -7.92
C ASN A 209 -16.19 8.06 -6.86
N ALA A 210 -16.29 8.51 -5.63
CA ALA A 210 -16.95 7.75 -4.57
C ALA A 210 -18.46 7.66 -4.78
N ILE A 211 -18.98 6.45 -4.69
CA ILE A 211 -20.40 6.16 -4.97
C ILE A 211 -21.30 6.24 -3.74
N CYS A 212 -20.78 6.25 -2.52
CA CYS A 212 -21.60 6.38 -1.33
C CYS A 212 -20.86 6.91 -0.10
N ASP A 213 -21.57 7.72 0.70
CA ASP A 213 -21.12 8.17 2.02
C ASP A 213 -21.32 7.08 3.08
N GLN A 214 -22.13 6.06 2.79
CA GLN A 214 -22.49 4.99 3.73
C GLN A 214 -21.36 4.01 3.97
N ARG A 215 -20.27 4.06 3.20
CA ARG A 215 -19.08 3.23 3.37
C ARG A 215 -18.55 3.19 4.81
N VAL A 216 -18.77 4.27 5.59
CA VAL A 216 -18.33 4.36 6.97
C VAL A 216 -19.04 3.41 7.93
N TYR A 217 -20.22 2.87 7.54
CA TYR A 217 -20.97 1.90 8.32
C TYR A 217 -20.60 0.46 8.00
N THR A 218 -19.77 0.23 6.97
CA THR A 218 -19.36 -1.10 6.53
C THR A 218 -17.91 -1.40 6.97
N ARG A 219 -17.67 -2.63 7.44
CA ARG A 219 -16.30 -3.09 7.73
C ARG A 219 -15.79 -3.90 6.54
N LYS A 220 -15.45 -3.18 5.46
CA LYS A 220 -14.90 -3.71 4.21
C LYS A 220 -13.94 -2.67 3.62
N PRO A 221 -13.01 -3.03 2.70
CA PRO A 221 -12.07 -2.08 2.09
C PRO A 221 -12.77 -0.86 1.49
N GLN A 222 -12.44 0.32 2.03
CA GLN A 222 -13.15 1.56 1.73
C GLN A 222 -12.95 2.04 0.29
N PHE A 223 -11.77 1.77 -0.29
CA PHE A 223 -11.42 2.15 -1.67
C PHE A 223 -12.31 1.48 -2.72
N THR A 224 -12.93 0.33 -2.42
CA THR A 224 -13.84 -0.37 -3.34
C THR A 224 -15.08 0.43 -3.72
N TYR A 225 -15.41 1.43 -2.92
CA TYR A 225 -16.48 2.39 -3.20
C TYR A 225 -16.03 3.59 -4.05
N GLY A 226 -14.79 3.59 -4.51
CA GLY A 226 -14.14 4.66 -5.26
C GLY A 226 -13.26 5.56 -4.37
N TRP A 227 -12.18 6.05 -4.94
CA TRP A 227 -11.25 6.99 -4.32
C TRP A 227 -10.68 7.95 -5.36
N ASP A 228 -9.85 8.93 -4.96
CA ASP A 228 -9.26 9.88 -5.91
C ASP A 228 -8.11 9.31 -6.77
N TRP A 229 -7.87 8.00 -6.63
CA TRP A 229 -6.91 7.22 -7.40
C TRP A 229 -7.50 5.89 -7.93
N CYS A 230 -8.79 5.61 -7.76
CA CYS A 230 -9.43 4.44 -8.36
C CYS A 230 -10.92 4.66 -8.60
N GLN A 231 -11.45 3.94 -9.59
CA GLN A 231 -12.87 3.87 -9.86
C GLN A 231 -13.57 2.93 -8.87
N PRO A 232 -14.87 3.13 -8.57
CA PRO A 232 -15.61 2.22 -7.73
C PRO A 232 -15.78 0.85 -8.40
N VAL A 233 -15.32 -0.20 -7.71
CA VAL A 233 -15.50 -1.61 -8.11
C VAL A 233 -15.98 -2.41 -6.89
N PRO A 234 -17.19 -2.11 -6.36
CA PRO A 234 -17.70 -2.84 -5.20
C PRO A 234 -18.02 -4.28 -5.60
N THR A 235 -17.37 -5.23 -4.96
CA THR A 235 -17.55 -6.67 -5.15
C THR A 235 -17.85 -7.34 -3.81
N CYS A 236 -18.08 -8.64 -3.81
CA CYS A 236 -18.13 -9.50 -2.62
C CYS A 236 -17.60 -10.88 -2.99
N GLY A 237 -17.18 -11.65 -1.98
CA GLY A 237 -16.60 -12.97 -2.26
C GLY A 237 -16.02 -13.64 -1.03
N ILE A 238 -15.32 -14.74 -1.28
CA ILE A 238 -14.60 -15.52 -0.27
C ILE A 238 -13.11 -15.45 -0.61
N GLY A 239 -12.36 -14.74 0.21
CA GLY A 239 -10.93 -14.62 0.03
C GLY A 239 -10.14 -15.63 0.85
N ARG A 240 -8.91 -15.94 0.38
CA ARG A 240 -7.93 -16.77 1.07
C ARG A 240 -8.40 -18.21 1.24
N SER A 241 -8.62 -18.69 2.48
CA SER A 241 -8.98 -20.09 2.74
C SER A 241 -10.42 -20.26 3.17
N ILE A 242 -11.01 -21.42 2.83
CA ILE A 242 -12.26 -21.91 3.37
C ILE A 242 -12.15 -23.41 3.64
N GLU A 243 -12.37 -23.83 4.90
CA GLU A 243 -12.21 -25.22 5.31
C GLU A 243 -13.14 -25.60 6.46
N ILE A 244 -13.45 -26.88 6.57
CA ILE A 244 -14.01 -27.46 7.78
C ILE A 244 -12.88 -28.12 8.56
N GLU A 245 -12.73 -27.71 9.82
CA GLU A 245 -11.77 -28.25 10.77
C GLU A 245 -12.52 -29.09 11.82
N ALA A 246 -12.13 -30.35 12.01
CA ALA A 246 -12.65 -31.19 13.06
C ALA A 246 -11.53 -31.61 14.01
N PHE A 247 -11.70 -31.37 15.32
CA PHE A 247 -10.69 -31.67 16.31
C PHE A 247 -11.23 -31.95 17.69
N SER A 248 -10.46 -32.73 18.44
CA SER A 248 -10.62 -32.99 19.90
C SER A 248 -9.29 -32.76 20.60
N GLY A 249 -9.34 -32.50 21.90
CA GLY A 249 -8.12 -32.26 22.66
C GLY A 249 -7.75 -30.76 22.80
N ALA A 250 -6.52 -30.38 22.51
CA ALA A 250 -6.08 -28.98 22.62
C ALA A 250 -5.13 -28.60 21.49
N GLN A 251 -5.26 -27.37 20.98
CA GLN A 251 -4.42 -26.82 19.92
C GLN A 251 -3.95 -25.40 20.26
N VAL A 252 -2.77 -25.02 19.76
CA VAL A 252 -2.29 -23.63 19.81
C VAL A 252 -3.01 -22.83 18.72
N ILE A 253 -3.85 -21.89 19.14
CA ILE A 253 -4.65 -21.03 18.22
C ILE A 253 -3.97 -19.70 17.92
N ALA A 254 -3.10 -19.20 18.83
CA ALA A 254 -2.28 -18.02 18.59
C ALA A 254 -0.94 -18.15 19.33
N SER A 255 0.10 -17.56 18.78
CA SER A 255 1.40 -17.51 19.41
C SER A 255 2.25 -16.37 18.86
N ARG A 256 3.11 -15.81 19.71
CA ARG A 256 4.13 -14.83 19.34
C ARG A 256 5.41 -15.03 20.16
N VAL A 257 6.49 -14.41 19.71
CA VAL A 257 7.77 -14.35 20.41
C VAL A 257 8.21 -12.89 20.48
N ASP A 258 8.23 -12.35 21.70
CA ASP A 258 8.58 -10.97 21.98
C ASP A 258 10.06 -10.86 22.36
N THR A 259 10.84 -9.99 21.71
CA THR A 259 12.23 -9.70 22.13
C THR A 259 12.21 -8.58 23.15
N LEU A 260 12.49 -8.92 24.41
CA LEU A 260 12.41 -7.98 25.53
C LEU A 260 13.66 -7.12 25.67
N LYS A 261 14.85 -7.72 25.41
CA LYS A 261 16.14 -7.06 25.61
C LYS A 261 17.24 -7.75 24.80
N LEU A 262 18.22 -6.96 24.37
CA LEU A 262 19.50 -7.44 23.86
C LEU A 262 20.61 -7.17 24.89
N ASP A 263 21.49 -8.14 25.10
CA ASP A 263 22.66 -8.06 26.00
C ASP A 263 23.90 -8.64 25.29
N GLY A 264 24.62 -7.78 24.57
CA GLY A 264 25.66 -8.22 23.64
C GLY A 264 25.06 -9.05 22.50
N ASP A 265 25.55 -10.28 22.33
CA ASP A 265 25.04 -11.22 21.32
C ASP A 265 23.86 -12.07 21.82
N ASP A 266 23.43 -11.89 23.06
CA ASP A 266 22.33 -12.65 23.65
C ASP A 266 21.01 -11.87 23.58
N ALA A 267 19.89 -12.56 23.40
CA ALA A 267 18.56 -11.96 23.39
C ALA A 267 17.67 -12.58 24.47
N GLU A 268 17.08 -11.76 25.33
CA GLU A 268 16.00 -12.18 26.22
C GLU A 268 14.69 -12.11 25.43
N VAL A 269 14.00 -13.26 25.30
CA VAL A 269 12.75 -13.39 24.57
C VAL A 269 11.67 -13.99 25.44
N GLU A 270 10.41 -13.66 25.15
CA GLU A 270 9.23 -14.21 25.79
C GLU A 270 8.32 -14.88 24.77
N PHE A 271 8.05 -16.16 24.98
CA PHE A 271 7.11 -16.93 24.19
C PHE A 271 5.71 -16.79 24.79
N HIS A 272 4.72 -16.53 23.96
CA HIS A 272 3.31 -16.47 24.33
C HIS A 272 2.51 -17.46 23.52
N PHE A 273 1.58 -18.16 24.21
CA PHE A 273 0.69 -19.14 23.60
C PHE A 273 -0.73 -18.93 24.07
N GLU A 274 -1.68 -18.97 23.12
CA GLU A 274 -3.09 -19.18 23.38
C GLU A 274 -3.45 -20.60 22.95
N ILE A 275 -4.01 -21.38 23.86
CA ILE A 275 -4.30 -22.81 23.68
C ILE A 275 -5.80 -23.02 23.85
N GLU A 276 -6.48 -23.44 22.80
CA GLU A 276 -7.90 -23.82 22.86
C GLU A 276 -8.04 -25.29 23.24
N LYS A 277 -8.85 -25.58 24.26
CA LYS A 277 -9.26 -26.93 24.61
C LYS A 277 -10.71 -27.17 24.18
N SER A 278 -10.93 -28.23 23.40
CA SER A 278 -12.23 -28.56 22.78
C SER A 278 -13.35 -28.94 23.78
N ASP A 279 -13.03 -29.70 24.81
CA ASP A 279 -13.99 -30.11 25.81
C ASP A 279 -14.21 -29.00 26.85
N MET A 280 -15.39 -28.39 26.86
CA MET A 280 -15.74 -27.23 27.68
C MET A 280 -16.05 -27.52 29.13
N VAL A 281 -16.25 -28.78 29.51
CA VAL A 281 -16.76 -29.13 30.87
C VAL A 281 -15.74 -29.79 31.76
N SER A 282 -14.61 -30.25 31.25
CA SER A 282 -13.57 -30.91 32.01
C SER A 282 -12.23 -30.21 31.98
N SER A 283 -11.35 -30.48 32.92
CA SER A 283 -9.95 -30.14 32.82
C SER A 283 -9.11 -31.29 32.28
N ALA A 284 -7.98 -31.01 31.67
CA ALA A 284 -7.04 -32.01 31.19
C ALA A 284 -5.61 -31.51 31.26
N GLU A 285 -4.69 -32.42 31.57
CA GLU A 285 -3.26 -32.16 31.43
C GLU A 285 -2.86 -32.06 29.96
N CYS A 286 -2.07 -31.05 29.62
CA CYS A 286 -1.50 -30.81 28.29
C CYS A 286 0.02 -30.68 28.40
N GLU A 287 0.72 -31.41 27.56
CA GLU A 287 2.13 -31.24 27.34
C GLU A 287 2.30 -30.29 26.13
N LEU A 288 2.78 -29.06 26.38
CA LEU A 288 3.17 -28.08 25.40
C LEU A 288 4.66 -28.22 25.14
N THR A 289 5.08 -28.54 23.90
CA THR A 289 6.47 -28.53 23.44
C THR A 289 6.64 -27.52 22.31
N TYR A 290 7.73 -26.77 22.34
CA TYR A 290 8.01 -25.78 21.30
C TYR A 290 9.49 -25.65 21.00
N THR A 291 9.81 -25.27 19.76
CA THR A 291 11.19 -25.16 19.30
C THR A 291 11.40 -23.90 18.51
N LEU A 292 12.59 -23.34 18.60
CA LEU A 292 13.09 -22.29 17.76
C LEU A 292 14.25 -22.83 16.92
N GLU A 293 14.19 -22.73 15.61
CA GLU A 293 15.20 -23.22 14.68
C GLU A 293 15.77 -22.06 13.84
N PHE A 294 17.09 -22.07 13.61
CA PHE A 294 17.77 -21.15 12.69
C PHE A 294 18.58 -21.96 11.70
N GLU A 295 18.38 -21.72 10.41
CA GLU A 295 19.03 -22.48 9.30
C GLU A 295 18.92 -24.01 9.48
N GLY A 296 17.75 -24.49 9.89
CA GLY A 296 17.45 -25.89 10.09
C GLY A 296 18.07 -26.52 11.36
N LYS A 297 18.71 -25.71 12.21
CA LYS A 297 19.27 -26.16 13.49
C LYS A 297 18.42 -25.64 14.65
N THR A 298 18.05 -26.54 15.56
CA THR A 298 17.36 -26.16 16.80
C THR A 298 18.29 -25.37 17.70
N VAL A 299 17.90 -24.12 18.00
CA VAL A 299 18.64 -23.22 18.92
C VAL A 299 18.01 -23.17 20.30
N TYR A 300 16.72 -23.50 20.40
CA TYR A 300 16.01 -23.61 21.69
C TYR A 300 14.90 -24.66 21.62
N THR A 301 14.69 -25.38 22.75
CA THR A 301 13.55 -26.28 22.97
C THR A 301 12.98 -26.01 24.35
N GLY A 302 11.68 -25.70 24.41
CA GLY A 302 10.92 -25.54 25.62
C GLY A 302 9.89 -26.66 25.79
N LYS A 303 9.55 -26.96 27.06
CA LYS A 303 8.52 -27.92 27.40
C LYS A 303 7.80 -27.49 28.68
N LYS A 304 6.46 -27.48 28.65
CA LYS A 304 5.62 -27.17 29.82
C LYS A 304 4.50 -28.18 29.97
N THR A 305 4.20 -28.52 31.19
CA THR A 305 2.98 -29.26 31.54
C THR A 305 1.96 -28.28 32.10
N LEU A 306 0.80 -28.19 31.48
CA LEU A 306 -0.28 -27.27 31.81
C LEU A 306 -1.55 -28.03 32.19
N MET A 307 -2.30 -27.51 33.15
CA MET A 307 -3.67 -27.98 33.39
C MET A 307 -4.63 -27.04 32.66
N LEU A 308 -5.18 -27.52 31.56
CA LEU A 308 -6.11 -26.74 30.73
C LEU A 308 -7.56 -26.89 31.21
N VAL A 309 -8.32 -25.82 31.14
CA VAL A 309 -9.77 -25.78 31.30
C VAL A 309 -10.43 -25.62 29.93
N GLY A 310 -11.73 -25.83 29.81
CA GLY A 310 -12.48 -25.69 28.57
C GLY A 310 -12.32 -24.25 27.96
N GLY A 311 -12.18 -24.14 26.65
CA GLY A 311 -11.96 -22.89 25.96
C GLY A 311 -10.50 -22.45 25.90
N VAL A 312 -10.24 -21.14 25.97
CA VAL A 312 -8.91 -20.55 25.77
C VAL A 312 -8.10 -20.52 27.06
N ASN A 313 -6.87 -20.99 26.98
CA ASN A 313 -5.87 -21.01 28.05
C ASN A 313 -4.61 -20.27 27.59
N PHE A 314 -3.81 -19.72 28.51
CA PHE A 314 -2.62 -18.96 28.22
C PHE A 314 -1.38 -19.59 28.84
N ALA A 315 -0.26 -19.53 28.11
CA ALA A 315 1.03 -19.93 28.64
C ALA A 315 2.11 -18.94 28.15
N GLU A 316 3.06 -18.64 29.02
CA GLU A 316 4.17 -17.74 28.73
C GLU A 316 5.46 -18.37 29.25
N GLU A 317 6.58 -18.06 28.56
CA GLU A 317 7.90 -18.44 29.03
C GLU A 317 8.96 -17.47 28.56
N ARG A 318 9.74 -16.97 29.52
CA ARG A 318 10.86 -16.06 29.28
C ARG A 318 12.18 -16.82 29.32
N VAL A 319 13.00 -16.63 28.27
CA VAL A 319 14.26 -17.33 28.10
C VAL A 319 15.32 -16.42 27.44
N THR A 320 16.59 -16.83 27.54
CA THR A 320 17.70 -16.19 26.84
C THR A 320 18.15 -17.05 25.67
N ILE A 321 18.08 -16.51 24.48
CA ILE A 321 18.67 -17.10 23.28
C ILE A 321 20.11 -16.63 23.17
N LYS A 322 21.06 -17.58 23.26
CA LYS A 322 22.49 -17.30 23.19
C LYS A 322 22.96 -17.11 21.75
N ASN A 323 23.84 -16.12 21.51
CA ASN A 323 24.38 -15.78 20.19
C ASN A 323 23.29 -15.57 19.13
N ALA A 324 22.25 -14.83 19.51
CA ALA A 324 21.07 -14.58 18.67
C ALA A 324 21.44 -13.88 17.36
N LYS A 325 20.88 -14.36 16.26
CA LYS A 325 21.00 -13.71 14.95
C LYS A 325 19.89 -12.68 14.80
N LEU A 326 20.26 -11.40 14.82
CA LEU A 326 19.30 -10.30 14.81
C LEU A 326 18.71 -10.08 13.42
N TRP A 327 17.44 -9.74 13.37
CA TRP A 327 16.78 -9.25 12.18
C TRP A 327 17.00 -7.75 12.04
N TRP A 328 17.26 -7.29 10.79
CA TRP A 328 17.49 -5.89 10.45
C TRP A 328 16.63 -5.43 9.28
N PRO A 329 16.27 -4.13 9.21
CA PRO A 329 15.70 -3.54 8.01
C PRO A 329 16.66 -3.58 6.82
N ASN A 330 16.10 -3.51 5.61
CA ASN A 330 16.84 -3.47 4.35
C ASN A 330 17.95 -2.41 4.37
N GLY A 331 19.17 -2.80 4.01
CA GLY A 331 20.36 -1.93 3.98
C GLY A 331 21.06 -1.74 5.32
N TYR A 332 20.45 -2.15 6.46
CA TYR A 332 21.02 -2.01 7.80
C TYR A 332 21.66 -3.29 8.36
N GLY A 333 21.40 -4.42 7.77
CA GLY A 333 21.96 -5.71 8.16
C GLY A 333 21.19 -6.88 7.54
N ALA A 334 21.41 -8.11 8.04
CA ALA A 334 20.77 -9.31 7.53
C ALA A 334 19.35 -9.51 8.08
N GLN A 335 18.45 -10.05 7.26
CA GLN A 335 17.08 -10.39 7.60
C GLN A 335 17.01 -11.81 8.19
N ASN A 336 17.62 -12.04 9.34
CA ASN A 336 17.67 -13.34 9.98
C ASN A 336 16.29 -13.73 10.53
N LEU A 337 15.73 -14.83 10.02
CA LEU A 337 14.44 -15.35 10.44
C LEU A 337 14.58 -16.75 11.03
N TYR A 338 13.96 -16.97 12.18
CA TYR A 338 13.85 -18.25 12.84
C TYR A 338 12.55 -18.94 12.47
N THR A 339 12.55 -20.27 12.47
CA THR A 339 11.32 -21.06 12.36
C THR A 339 10.85 -21.44 13.77
N PHE A 340 9.68 -20.95 14.16
CA PHE A 340 9.03 -21.24 15.42
C PHE A 340 7.98 -22.31 15.23
N LYS A 341 8.05 -23.40 16.02
CA LYS A 341 7.12 -24.54 16.01
C LYS A 341 6.62 -24.81 17.42
N ALA A 342 5.36 -25.25 17.54
CA ALA A 342 4.79 -25.70 18.80
C ALA A 342 3.83 -26.86 18.60
N CYS A 343 3.69 -27.70 19.61
CA CYS A 343 2.69 -28.76 19.63
C CYS A 343 2.10 -28.97 21.02
N CYS A 344 0.85 -29.39 21.07
CA CYS A 344 0.13 -29.80 22.26
C CYS A 344 -0.19 -31.28 22.23
N VAL A 345 0.05 -31.96 23.36
CA VAL A 345 -0.40 -33.34 23.55
C VAL A 345 -1.36 -33.38 24.73
N THR A 346 -2.63 -33.76 24.49
CA THR A 346 -3.69 -33.83 25.50
C THR A 346 -4.41 -35.17 25.36
N LYS A 347 -4.45 -35.97 26.46
CA LYS A 347 -5.03 -37.32 26.48
C LYS A 347 -4.50 -38.21 25.33
N GLY A 348 -3.22 -38.05 24.96
CA GLY A 348 -2.57 -38.78 23.86
C GLY A 348 -2.86 -38.28 22.45
N ILE A 349 -3.64 -37.21 22.30
CA ILE A 349 -3.91 -36.55 21.00
C ILE A 349 -2.89 -35.46 20.81
N LEU A 350 -2.17 -35.53 19.67
CA LEU A 350 -1.17 -34.53 19.26
C LEU A 350 -1.79 -33.54 18.28
N HIS A 351 -1.59 -32.23 18.55
CA HIS A 351 -1.85 -31.16 17.60
C HIS A 351 -0.60 -30.32 17.40
N GLU A 352 -0.17 -30.17 16.16
CA GLU A 352 0.97 -29.34 15.76
C GLU A 352 0.47 -27.99 15.23
N MET A 353 1.10 -26.90 15.66
CA MET A 353 0.90 -25.57 15.13
C MET A 353 1.60 -25.45 13.77
N GLN A 354 1.01 -24.70 12.84
CA GLN A 354 1.71 -24.32 11.61
C GLN A 354 2.98 -23.53 11.97
N PRO A 355 4.15 -23.90 11.41
CA PRO A 355 5.39 -23.19 11.67
C PRO A 355 5.29 -21.71 11.29
N LYS A 356 5.85 -20.83 12.15
CA LYS A 356 5.90 -19.39 11.90
C LYS A 356 7.33 -18.92 11.72
N LYS A 357 7.52 -17.90 10.87
CA LYS A 357 8.77 -17.15 10.78
C LYS A 357 8.75 -16.01 11.77
N ILE A 358 9.78 -15.88 12.59
CA ILE A 358 9.93 -14.79 13.54
C ILE A 358 11.32 -14.18 13.43
N GLY A 359 11.46 -12.90 13.72
CA GLY A 359 12.75 -12.21 13.79
C GLY A 359 13.04 -11.72 15.20
N ILE A 360 14.27 -11.91 15.66
CA ILE A 360 14.73 -11.39 16.96
C ILE A 360 15.23 -9.96 16.73
N ARG A 361 14.52 -8.97 17.27
CA ARG A 361 14.89 -7.56 17.20
C ARG A 361 14.27 -6.75 18.33
N THR A 362 14.91 -5.67 18.77
CA THR A 362 14.25 -4.61 19.54
C THR A 362 13.76 -3.51 18.64
N LEU A 363 12.68 -2.84 19.05
CA LEU A 363 12.07 -1.73 18.34
C LEU A 363 11.72 -0.62 19.33
N GLU A 364 12.06 0.61 18.98
CA GLU A 364 11.72 1.82 19.74
C GLU A 364 11.28 2.92 18.77
N LEU A 365 10.21 3.63 19.08
CA LEU A 365 9.83 4.90 18.45
C LEU A 365 10.12 6.04 19.43
N ASP A 366 11.06 6.91 19.10
CA ASP A 366 11.36 8.10 19.89
C ASP A 366 10.46 9.25 19.45
N THR A 367 9.57 9.67 20.36
CA THR A 367 8.67 10.83 20.19
C THR A 367 8.92 11.88 21.28
N SER A 368 10.12 11.93 21.83
CA SER A 368 10.47 12.86 22.90
C SER A 368 10.36 14.33 22.44
N LYS A 369 9.93 15.18 23.35
CA LYS A 369 9.86 16.63 23.13
C LYS A 369 11.26 17.24 23.29
N LEU A 370 11.63 18.14 22.39
CA LEU A 370 12.90 18.85 22.39
C LEU A 370 12.79 20.21 23.11
N GLU A 371 13.92 20.85 23.42
CA GLU A 371 13.98 22.13 24.12
C GLU A 371 13.32 23.27 23.33
N ASP A 372 13.38 23.23 22.00
CA ASP A 372 12.72 24.21 21.11
C ASP A 372 11.19 24.04 20.99
N GLY A 373 10.65 23.03 21.67
CA GLY A 373 9.22 22.69 21.66
C GLY A 373 8.80 21.72 20.56
N SER A 374 9.67 21.44 19.58
CA SER A 374 9.45 20.42 18.56
C SER A 374 9.54 19.00 19.16
N ARG A 375 9.19 17.98 18.38
CA ARG A 375 9.16 16.59 18.84
C ARG A 375 9.92 15.69 17.89
N ASN A 376 10.71 14.79 18.44
CA ASN A 376 11.31 13.69 17.66
C ASN A 376 10.24 12.80 17.05
N PHE A 377 10.59 12.14 15.95
CA PHE A 377 9.82 11.05 15.39
C PHE A 377 10.78 10.17 14.57
N PHE A 378 11.42 9.20 15.22
CA PHE A 378 12.30 8.27 14.52
C PHE A 378 12.31 6.90 15.19
N PHE A 379 12.50 5.88 14.36
CA PHE A 379 12.62 4.50 14.81
C PHE A 379 14.05 4.13 15.13
N LYS A 380 14.23 3.28 16.16
CA LYS A 380 15.46 2.53 16.41
C LYS A 380 15.14 1.04 16.31
N VAL A 381 15.93 0.33 15.54
CA VAL A 381 15.93 -1.13 15.49
C VAL A 381 17.27 -1.61 16.02
N ASN A 382 17.25 -2.49 17.02
CA ASN A 382 18.45 -2.97 17.73
C ASN A 382 19.37 -1.82 18.23
N GLY A 383 18.72 -0.73 18.68
CA GLY A 383 19.43 0.48 19.17
C GLY A 383 19.95 1.42 18.08
N VAL A 384 19.87 1.07 16.79
CA VAL A 384 20.32 1.89 15.67
C VAL A 384 19.16 2.71 15.11
N ARG A 385 19.37 4.03 14.94
CA ARG A 385 18.41 4.92 14.30
C ARG A 385 18.27 4.56 12.82
N ILE A 386 17.03 4.41 12.36
CA ILE A 386 16.70 4.09 10.97
C ILE A 386 16.16 5.35 10.29
N PHE A 387 16.62 5.67 9.10
CA PHE A 387 15.93 6.58 8.20
C PHE A 387 14.91 5.78 7.39
N CYS A 388 13.62 6.02 7.59
CA CYS A 388 12.54 5.30 6.94
C CYS A 388 12.33 5.83 5.52
N LYS A 389 12.71 5.04 4.52
CA LYS A 389 12.56 5.35 3.08
C LYS A 389 11.50 4.44 2.50
N GLY A 390 10.58 5.00 1.72
CA GLY A 390 9.60 4.14 1.09
C GLY A 390 8.36 4.85 0.56
N GLY A 391 7.23 4.17 0.67
CA GLY A 391 5.97 4.68 0.15
C GLY A 391 4.76 4.09 0.80
N ASN A 392 3.62 4.72 0.50
CA ASN A 392 2.32 4.25 0.93
C ASN A 392 1.86 3.10 0.04
N TRP A 393 1.50 2.01 0.67
CA TRP A 393 0.94 0.82 0.03
C TRP A 393 -0.57 0.94 -0.03
N VAL A 394 -1.13 0.75 -1.23
CA VAL A 394 -2.56 0.54 -1.45
C VAL A 394 -2.79 -0.88 -1.94
N PRO A 395 -4.01 -1.45 -1.88
CA PRO A 395 -4.27 -2.78 -2.43
C PRO A 395 -3.79 -2.92 -3.88
N THR A 396 -3.35 -4.10 -4.25
CA THR A 396 -2.71 -4.35 -5.55
C THR A 396 -3.67 -4.49 -6.73
N ASP A 397 -4.96 -4.67 -6.44
CA ASP A 397 -6.04 -4.81 -7.42
C ASP A 397 -7.34 -4.29 -6.80
N SER A 398 -8.17 -3.60 -7.58
CA SER A 398 -9.51 -3.21 -7.11
C SER A 398 -10.41 -4.42 -6.88
N LEU A 399 -10.15 -5.56 -7.55
CA LEU A 399 -10.70 -6.87 -7.24
C LEU A 399 -9.70 -7.66 -6.36
N TYR A 400 -9.42 -7.14 -5.17
CA TYR A 400 -8.32 -7.55 -4.30
C TYR A 400 -8.33 -9.02 -3.87
N LEU A 401 -9.47 -9.72 -3.99
CA LEU A 401 -9.57 -11.16 -3.70
C LEU A 401 -8.94 -12.05 -4.78
N ARG A 402 -8.67 -11.51 -5.98
CA ARG A 402 -8.02 -12.25 -7.09
C ARG A 402 -6.51 -12.03 -7.17
N THR A 403 -5.92 -11.17 -6.34
CA THR A 403 -4.49 -10.85 -6.41
C THR A 403 -3.63 -12.09 -6.18
N PRO A 404 -2.78 -12.49 -7.14
CA PRO A 404 -1.89 -13.62 -6.95
C PRO A 404 -0.75 -13.27 -5.98
N LYS A 405 -0.27 -14.26 -5.22
CA LYS A 405 0.81 -14.05 -4.24
C LYS A 405 2.11 -13.53 -4.86
N GLU A 406 2.37 -13.87 -6.10
CA GLU A 406 3.55 -13.45 -6.88
C GLU A 406 3.58 -11.93 -7.11
N SER A 407 2.40 -11.27 -7.15
CA SER A 407 2.31 -9.81 -7.24
C SER A 407 2.82 -9.15 -5.96
N TYR A 408 2.48 -9.70 -4.79
CA TYR A 408 3.00 -9.21 -3.51
C TYR A 408 4.51 -9.38 -3.42
N GLU A 409 5.03 -10.56 -3.78
CA GLU A 409 6.47 -10.82 -3.80
C GLU A 409 7.21 -9.85 -4.72
N THR A 410 6.70 -9.65 -5.93
CA THR A 410 7.29 -8.73 -6.91
C THR A 410 7.34 -7.32 -6.37
N LEU A 411 6.23 -6.79 -5.86
CA LEU A 411 6.18 -5.42 -5.35
C LEU A 411 7.10 -5.24 -4.12
N VAL A 412 7.13 -6.17 -3.18
CA VAL A 412 8.02 -6.07 -2.01
C VAL A 412 9.49 -6.12 -2.44
N ARG A 413 9.85 -7.02 -3.37
CA ARG A 413 11.19 -7.12 -3.95
C ARG A 413 11.60 -5.84 -4.67
N GLU A 414 10.71 -5.26 -5.49
CA GLU A 414 10.94 -4.00 -6.20
C GLU A 414 11.16 -2.83 -5.24
N GLY A 415 10.36 -2.74 -4.16
CA GLY A 415 10.58 -1.77 -3.09
C GLY A 415 11.95 -1.94 -2.42
N ALA A 416 12.33 -3.17 -2.10
CA ALA A 416 13.64 -3.46 -1.53
C ALA A 416 14.79 -3.10 -2.49
N ALA A 417 14.63 -3.39 -3.80
CA ALA A 417 15.60 -3.03 -4.84
C ALA A 417 15.70 -1.50 -5.03
N ALA A 418 14.65 -0.75 -4.73
CA ALA A 418 14.64 0.72 -4.68
C ALA A 418 15.13 1.28 -3.33
N HIS A 419 15.78 0.47 -2.50
CA HIS A 419 16.32 0.82 -1.18
C HIS A 419 15.26 1.23 -0.14
N PHE A 420 14.02 0.80 -0.31
CA PHE A 420 12.98 1.04 0.70
C PHE A 420 13.31 0.29 2.00
N THR A 421 12.97 0.93 3.10
CA THR A 421 13.06 0.35 4.46
C THR A 421 11.68 0.28 5.12
N MET A 422 10.66 0.95 4.54
CA MET A 422 9.33 1.00 5.13
C MET A 422 8.24 1.14 4.07
N PHE A 423 7.14 0.40 4.25
CA PHE A 423 5.86 0.75 3.65
C PHE A 423 4.91 1.28 4.72
N ARG A 424 4.02 2.20 4.32
CA ARG A 424 2.85 2.54 5.11
C ARG A 424 1.63 1.87 4.50
N MET A 425 0.96 1.04 5.29
CA MET A 425 -0.31 0.40 4.90
C MET A 425 -1.43 1.41 5.11
N TRP A 426 -1.96 1.96 4.02
CA TRP A 426 -2.95 3.02 4.08
C TRP A 426 -4.32 2.55 4.59
N GLY A 427 -4.96 3.34 5.47
CA GLY A 427 -6.16 2.98 6.22
C GLY A 427 -7.47 2.86 5.44
N GLY A 428 -7.49 3.15 4.15
CA GLY A 428 -8.65 2.90 3.28
C GLY A 428 -8.57 1.59 2.48
N GLY A 429 -7.47 0.84 2.65
CA GLY A 429 -7.17 -0.42 1.96
C GLY A 429 -7.71 -1.66 2.64
N THR A 430 -6.87 -2.67 2.73
CA THR A 430 -7.15 -3.96 3.38
C THR A 430 -5.96 -4.44 4.21
N TYR A 431 -6.21 -5.37 5.13
CA TYR A 431 -5.13 -6.15 5.74
C TYR A 431 -4.73 -7.23 4.74
N GLU A 432 -3.49 -7.18 4.27
CA GLU A 432 -3.01 -8.06 3.23
C GLU A 432 -2.91 -9.54 3.69
N PRO A 433 -2.76 -10.50 2.79
CA PRO A 433 -2.55 -11.90 3.16
C PRO A 433 -1.20 -12.11 3.85
N ASP A 434 -1.06 -13.18 4.61
CA ASP A 434 0.13 -13.49 5.41
C ASP A 434 1.42 -13.49 4.58
N CYS A 435 1.37 -13.95 3.32
CA CYS A 435 2.52 -13.94 2.43
C CYS A 435 3.12 -12.54 2.21
N PHE A 436 2.30 -11.47 2.23
CA PHE A 436 2.82 -10.11 2.14
C PHE A 436 3.70 -9.75 3.34
N TYR A 437 3.26 -10.07 4.55
CA TYR A 437 4.02 -9.81 5.78
C TYR A 437 5.27 -10.70 5.88
N GLU A 438 5.18 -11.92 5.36
CA GLU A 438 6.32 -12.82 5.21
C GLU A 438 7.37 -12.20 4.28
N TYR A 439 6.98 -11.76 3.08
CA TYR A 439 7.89 -11.08 2.15
C TYR A 439 8.48 -9.79 2.74
N CYS A 440 7.66 -8.94 3.40
CA CYS A 440 8.19 -7.76 4.08
C CYS A 440 9.25 -8.13 5.14
N SER A 441 9.03 -9.23 5.87
CA SER A 441 10.00 -9.73 6.86
C SER A 441 11.27 -10.30 6.21
N GLU A 442 11.15 -10.99 5.09
CA GLU A 442 12.26 -11.58 4.33
C GLU A 442 13.12 -10.52 3.62
N TYR A 443 12.50 -9.46 3.11
CA TYR A 443 13.19 -8.36 2.43
C TYR A 443 13.58 -7.19 3.36
N GLY A 444 13.21 -7.25 4.63
CA GLY A 444 13.59 -6.22 5.61
C GLY A 444 12.80 -4.91 5.49
N ILE A 445 11.55 -4.98 5.06
CA ILE A 445 10.69 -3.80 4.94
C ILE A 445 9.85 -3.65 6.21
N LEU A 446 10.05 -2.57 6.96
CA LEU A 446 9.23 -2.19 8.10
C LEU A 446 7.82 -1.77 7.66
N LEU A 447 6.83 -1.93 8.52
CA LEU A 447 5.45 -1.53 8.25
C LEU A 447 4.95 -0.49 9.27
N MET A 448 4.55 0.68 8.75
CA MET A 448 3.66 1.60 9.42
C MET A 448 2.24 1.21 9.02
N HIS A 449 1.51 0.54 9.92
CA HIS A 449 0.24 -0.10 9.57
C HIS A 449 -0.95 0.65 10.14
N ASP A 450 -1.75 1.29 9.27
CA ASP A 450 -3.02 1.86 9.68
C ASP A 450 -4.04 0.74 9.92
N PHE A 451 -4.92 0.93 10.90
CA PHE A 451 -6.20 0.23 10.93
C PHE A 451 -7.08 0.76 9.80
N MET A 452 -7.99 -0.07 9.28
CA MET A 452 -8.74 0.23 8.06
C MET A 452 -9.87 1.24 8.28
N TYR A 453 -9.46 2.51 8.53
CA TYR A 453 -10.30 3.71 8.67
C TYR A 453 -9.62 4.88 7.97
N ALA A 454 -10.34 5.61 7.10
CA ALA A 454 -9.74 6.70 6.31
C ALA A 454 -10.71 7.83 6.00
N CYS A 455 -10.26 9.07 6.13
CA CYS A 455 -10.86 10.31 5.61
C CYS A 455 -12.36 10.43 5.85
N ALA A 456 -12.86 9.98 7.00
CA ALA A 456 -14.27 10.06 7.36
C ALA A 456 -14.46 9.90 8.87
N PHE A 457 -15.64 10.28 9.38
CA PHE A 457 -16.04 10.03 10.75
C PHE A 457 -16.79 8.70 10.83
N TYR A 458 -16.51 7.90 11.85
CA TYR A 458 -17.08 6.55 12.00
C TYR A 458 -18.07 6.51 13.17
N PRO A 459 -19.14 5.66 13.06
CA PRO A 459 -20.29 5.69 13.95
C PRO A 459 -20.01 5.02 15.31
N ASP A 460 -19.09 5.57 16.10
CA ASP A 460 -18.69 5.07 17.42
C ASP A 460 -19.75 5.25 18.53
N HIS A 461 -20.93 5.72 18.17
CA HIS A 461 -22.13 5.78 19.01
C HIS A 461 -23.01 4.51 18.84
N LYS A 462 -22.73 3.64 17.87
CA LYS A 462 -23.45 2.40 17.62
C LYS A 462 -22.70 1.21 18.23
N ASN A 463 -23.38 0.46 19.10
CA ASN A 463 -22.73 -0.62 19.84
C ASN A 463 -22.38 -1.83 18.96
N ASP A 464 -23.19 -2.14 17.94
CA ASP A 464 -22.92 -3.15 16.93
C ASP A 464 -21.65 -2.84 16.14
N PHE A 465 -21.51 -1.59 15.71
CA PHE A 465 -20.30 -1.15 15.02
C PHE A 465 -19.06 -1.19 15.93
N LEU A 466 -19.19 -0.78 17.20
CA LEU A 466 -18.09 -0.87 18.17
C LEU A 466 -17.67 -2.32 18.45
N PHE A 467 -18.62 -3.23 18.48
CA PHE A 467 -18.34 -4.66 18.65
C PHE A 467 -17.50 -5.21 17.49
N GLU A 468 -17.88 -4.88 16.24
CA GLU A 468 -17.08 -5.28 15.07
C GLU A 468 -15.72 -4.58 15.02
N ALA A 469 -15.62 -3.32 15.43
CA ALA A 469 -14.34 -2.62 15.53
C ALA A 469 -13.40 -3.26 16.57
N GLU A 470 -13.92 -3.72 17.70
CA GLU A 470 -13.14 -4.43 18.73
C GLU A 470 -12.69 -5.82 18.23
N ARG A 471 -13.61 -6.59 17.60
CA ARG A 471 -13.26 -7.89 17.01
C ARG A 471 -12.13 -7.75 15.98
N GLU A 472 -12.21 -6.77 15.11
CA GLU A 472 -11.20 -6.49 14.10
C GLU A 472 -9.85 -6.14 14.72
N ALA A 473 -9.84 -5.20 15.68
CA ALA A 473 -8.62 -4.78 16.34
C ALA A 473 -7.94 -5.95 17.07
N GLU A 474 -8.71 -6.76 17.82
CA GLU A 474 -8.20 -7.95 18.51
C GLU A 474 -7.67 -9.01 17.51
N TYR A 475 -8.42 -9.29 16.45
CA TYR A 475 -8.03 -10.29 15.47
C TYR A 475 -6.75 -9.89 14.72
N GLN A 476 -6.67 -8.66 14.19
CA GLN A 476 -5.55 -8.26 13.35
C GLN A 476 -4.28 -8.03 14.16
N THR A 477 -4.37 -7.43 15.35
CA THR A 477 -3.19 -7.24 16.20
C THR A 477 -2.61 -8.58 16.66
N LYS A 478 -3.44 -9.58 16.92
CA LYS A 478 -3.03 -10.95 17.26
C LYS A 478 -2.40 -11.68 16.07
N ARG A 479 -3.04 -11.59 14.88
CA ARG A 479 -2.56 -12.24 13.65
C ARG A 479 -1.17 -11.75 13.26
N LEU A 480 -0.94 -10.43 13.36
CA LEU A 480 0.27 -9.79 12.85
C LEU A 480 1.40 -9.62 13.89
N ALA A 481 1.16 -9.93 15.16
CA ALA A 481 2.09 -9.68 16.25
C ALA A 481 3.47 -10.35 16.11
N HIS A 482 3.55 -11.50 15.42
CA HIS A 482 4.78 -12.28 15.32
C HIS A 482 5.72 -11.83 14.18
N TYR A 483 5.24 -10.98 13.26
CA TYR A 483 6.05 -10.51 12.13
C TYR A 483 7.04 -9.41 12.55
N PRO A 484 8.36 -9.58 12.30
CA PRO A 484 9.35 -8.58 12.69
C PRO A 484 9.25 -7.29 11.86
N CYS A 485 8.57 -7.30 10.72
CA CYS A 485 8.35 -6.12 9.91
C CYS A 485 7.40 -5.09 10.55
N MET A 486 6.55 -5.48 11.51
CA MET A 486 5.62 -4.55 12.18
C MET A 486 6.36 -3.51 13.01
N ALA A 487 6.26 -2.21 12.64
CA ALA A 487 7.00 -1.12 13.28
C ALA A 487 6.11 -0.15 14.06
N ILE A 488 4.88 0.11 13.63
CA ILE A 488 3.92 0.95 14.32
C ILE A 488 2.50 0.62 13.85
N TRP A 489 1.56 0.64 14.79
CA TRP A 489 0.15 0.68 14.50
C TRP A 489 -0.36 2.12 14.50
N THR A 490 -1.12 2.52 13.47
CA THR A 490 -1.79 3.82 13.41
C THR A 490 -3.29 3.64 13.32
N GLY A 491 -4.02 4.42 14.10
CA GLY A 491 -5.46 4.22 14.27
C GLY A 491 -6.29 4.47 13.02
N ASN A 492 -5.84 5.40 12.17
CA ASN A 492 -6.56 5.78 10.95
C ASN A 492 -5.71 6.68 10.04
N ASN A 493 -6.18 6.86 8.79
CA ASN A 493 -5.70 7.87 7.86
C ASN A 493 -6.50 9.18 7.97
N GLU A 494 -5.85 10.28 8.36
CA GLU A 494 -6.28 11.68 8.28
C GLU A 494 -7.56 12.07 9.05
N ILE A 495 -8.13 11.20 9.89
CA ILE A 495 -9.40 11.53 10.56
C ILE A 495 -9.21 12.61 11.63
N ALA A 496 -8.08 12.59 12.35
CA ALA A 496 -7.77 13.67 13.30
C ALA A 496 -7.51 15.00 12.60
N GLU A 497 -6.78 14.98 11.47
CA GLU A 497 -6.54 16.17 10.64
C GLU A 497 -7.84 16.71 10.06
N SER A 498 -8.72 15.85 9.54
CA SER A 498 -10.01 16.28 9.00
C SER A 498 -10.86 17.02 10.04
N TYR A 499 -10.84 16.52 11.28
CA TYR A 499 -11.55 17.17 12.38
C TYR A 499 -10.95 18.53 12.77
N THR A 500 -9.62 18.68 12.75
CA THR A 500 -8.97 19.93 13.13
C THR A 500 -8.98 20.98 12.02
N ASP A 501 -8.82 20.56 10.75
CA ASP A 501 -8.43 21.47 9.67
C ASP A 501 -9.36 21.50 8.45
N TRP A 502 -10.11 20.41 8.13
CA TRP A 502 -10.85 20.39 6.87
C TRP A 502 -12.23 21.01 6.95
N PHE A 503 -12.88 20.95 8.12
CA PHE A 503 -14.26 21.40 8.28
C PHE A 503 -14.35 22.74 8.99
N PRO A 504 -14.77 23.81 8.27
CA PRO A 504 -15.09 25.07 8.91
C PRO A 504 -16.38 24.96 9.73
N ALA A 505 -16.51 25.74 10.80
CA ALA A 505 -17.81 25.97 11.38
C ALA A 505 -18.74 26.64 10.32
N PRO A 506 -19.99 26.26 10.18
CA PRO A 506 -20.82 25.43 11.08
C PRO A 506 -20.90 23.94 10.70
N ILE A 507 -20.16 23.45 9.70
CA ILE A 507 -20.28 22.06 9.23
C ILE A 507 -19.39 21.07 10.00
N LYS A 508 -18.52 21.57 10.87
CA LYS A 508 -17.72 20.74 11.77
C LYS A 508 -18.65 19.99 12.74
N PRO A 509 -18.49 18.65 12.91
CA PRO A 509 -19.27 17.92 13.91
C PRO A 509 -19.07 18.46 15.32
N GLU A 510 -20.10 18.33 16.17
CA GLU A 510 -20.03 18.74 17.57
C GLU A 510 -19.01 17.97 18.40
N ARG A 511 -18.63 16.75 17.97
CA ARG A 511 -17.60 15.94 18.61
C ARG A 511 -16.77 15.17 17.59
N PHE A 512 -15.65 14.63 18.02
CA PHE A 512 -14.80 13.75 17.22
C PHE A 512 -15.42 12.34 17.19
N TYR A 513 -16.19 12.02 16.10
CA TYR A 513 -16.74 10.69 15.89
C TYR A 513 -15.63 9.70 15.47
N GLY A 514 -15.61 8.54 16.12
CA GLY A 514 -14.53 7.55 16.02
C GLY A 514 -13.59 7.56 17.24
N GLU A 515 -13.72 8.54 18.15
CA GLU A 515 -12.90 8.67 19.35
C GLU A 515 -12.78 7.36 20.14
N LYS A 516 -13.92 6.66 20.36
CA LYS A 516 -13.92 5.40 21.13
C LYS A 516 -13.09 4.32 20.45
N ILE A 517 -13.06 4.32 19.13
CA ILE A 517 -12.30 3.33 18.35
C ILE A 517 -10.81 3.66 18.46
N PHE A 518 -10.42 4.89 18.08
CA PHE A 518 -9.02 5.27 17.91
C PHE A 518 -8.28 5.52 19.23
N ASN A 519 -8.99 5.98 20.26
CA ASN A 519 -8.34 6.33 21.54
C ASN A 519 -8.57 5.30 22.65
N TYR A 520 -9.45 4.30 22.46
CA TYR A 520 -9.74 3.30 23.50
C TYR A 520 -9.68 1.86 23.01
N ILE A 521 -10.37 1.48 21.93
CA ILE A 521 -10.45 0.10 21.47
C ILE A 521 -9.11 -0.35 20.90
N GLN A 522 -8.63 0.32 19.86
CA GLN A 522 -7.41 -0.07 19.15
C GLN A 522 -6.16 -0.08 20.06
N PRO A 523 -5.88 0.97 20.88
CA PRO A 523 -4.71 0.94 21.75
C PRO A 523 -4.76 -0.18 22.79
N ARG A 524 -5.95 -0.59 23.25
CA ARG A 524 -6.10 -1.75 24.16
C ARG A 524 -5.77 -3.06 23.45
N ALA A 525 -6.24 -3.25 22.23
CA ALA A 525 -5.95 -4.43 21.43
C ALA A 525 -4.45 -4.52 21.12
N VAL A 526 -3.81 -3.41 20.71
CA VAL A 526 -2.36 -3.35 20.48
C VAL A 526 -1.60 -3.67 21.75
N HIS A 527 -1.93 -3.05 22.88
CA HIS A 527 -1.26 -3.30 24.15
C HIS A 527 -1.36 -4.77 24.60
N ARG A 528 -2.48 -5.44 24.34
CA ARG A 528 -2.70 -6.84 24.69
C ARG A 528 -1.94 -7.80 23.78
N ASN A 529 -2.03 -7.59 22.46
CA ASN A 529 -1.60 -8.58 21.48
C ASN A 529 -0.24 -8.28 20.83
N SER A 530 0.21 -7.02 20.84
CA SER A 530 1.43 -6.55 20.18
C SER A 530 2.14 -5.46 21.00
N PRO A 531 2.43 -5.71 22.30
CA PRO A 531 2.82 -4.68 23.29
C PRO A 531 4.15 -3.99 22.98
N LEU A 532 5.02 -4.60 22.17
CA LEU A 532 6.32 -4.04 21.79
C LEU A 532 6.27 -3.21 20.49
N VAL A 533 5.10 -3.12 19.85
CA VAL A 533 4.88 -2.28 18.68
C VAL A 533 4.14 -1.02 19.12
N PRO A 534 4.70 0.19 18.93
CA PRO A 534 4.05 1.43 19.32
C PRO A 534 2.71 1.66 18.61
N TYR A 535 1.85 2.46 19.22
CA TYR A 535 0.57 2.86 18.68
C TYR A 535 0.43 4.39 18.60
N MET A 536 -0.17 4.88 17.50
CA MET A 536 -0.51 6.28 17.30
C MET A 536 -1.98 6.40 16.83
N PRO A 537 -2.81 7.29 17.41
CA PRO A 537 -4.25 7.32 17.13
C PRO A 537 -4.65 7.70 15.70
N SER A 538 -3.79 8.39 14.96
CA SER A 538 -4.03 8.85 13.58
C SER A 538 -2.70 9.05 12.85
N SER A 539 -2.71 9.04 11.54
CA SER A 539 -1.63 9.59 10.71
C SER A 539 -2.22 10.67 9.81
N PRO A 540 -1.77 11.93 9.91
CA PRO A 540 -0.78 12.47 10.84
C PRO A 540 -1.31 12.64 12.28
N TYR A 541 -0.40 12.85 13.24
CA TYR A 541 -0.74 13.08 14.65
C TYR A 541 0.37 13.84 15.37
N PHE A 542 0.04 14.41 16.54
CA PHE A 542 0.79 15.29 17.43
C PHE A 542 0.65 16.78 17.13
N GLY A 543 0.88 17.58 18.18
CA GLY A 543 0.69 19.03 18.17
C GLY A 543 -0.71 19.46 18.62
N ASP A 544 -0.98 20.76 18.56
CA ASP A 544 -2.30 21.34 18.82
C ASP A 544 -3.27 21.08 17.65
N ARG A 545 -2.71 20.87 16.47
CA ARG A 545 -3.38 20.42 15.26
C ARG A 545 -2.73 19.10 14.81
N ALA A 546 -3.52 18.17 14.29
CA ALA A 546 -3.02 16.84 13.98
C ALA A 546 -1.86 16.81 12.95
N ASN A 547 -1.83 17.77 12.01
CA ASN A 547 -0.78 17.87 10.98
C ASN A 547 0.13 19.09 11.20
N GLU A 548 0.76 19.16 12.38
CA GLU A 548 1.77 20.17 12.66
C GLU A 548 3.16 19.74 12.21
N SER A 549 3.78 20.56 11.39
CA SER A 549 5.00 20.22 10.64
C SER A 549 6.22 19.86 11.49
N GLU A 550 6.31 20.35 12.72
CA GLU A 550 7.43 20.11 13.63
C GLU A 550 7.12 19.05 14.70
N GLN A 551 5.95 18.41 14.59
CA GLN A 551 5.46 17.46 15.57
C GLN A 551 5.16 16.12 14.91
N GLY A 552 5.98 15.10 15.16
CA GLY A 552 5.70 13.75 14.72
C GLY A 552 5.77 13.48 13.20
N GLY A 553 4.92 12.58 12.73
CA GLY A 553 4.73 12.29 11.31
C GLY A 553 3.75 13.26 10.67
N VAL A 554 4.06 13.73 9.45
CA VAL A 554 3.25 14.72 8.75
C VAL A 554 2.81 14.22 7.38
N HIS A 555 1.62 14.70 6.93
CA HIS A 555 1.22 14.64 5.52
C HIS A 555 1.59 15.97 4.87
N ALA A 556 2.60 15.95 4.00
CA ALA A 556 3.28 17.17 3.55
C ALA A 556 2.60 17.87 2.35
N TRP A 557 1.29 17.65 2.12
CA TRP A 557 0.56 18.22 0.97
C TRP A 557 0.52 19.75 0.92
N SER A 558 0.55 20.42 2.07
CA SER A 558 0.44 21.88 2.17
C SER A 558 1.73 22.63 1.84
N PHE A 559 2.88 21.95 1.80
CA PHE A 559 4.18 22.60 1.62
C PHE A 559 4.51 22.97 0.17
N PHE A 560 3.79 22.42 -0.81
CA PHE A 560 4.08 22.60 -2.23
C PHE A 560 3.58 23.92 -2.85
N GLY A 561 3.18 24.89 -2.04
CA GLY A 561 2.91 26.25 -2.42
C GLY A 561 1.94 26.49 -3.58
N ARG A 562 0.82 27.18 -3.35
CA ARG A 562 0.01 27.77 -4.42
C ARG A 562 0.72 29.01 -4.93
N HIS A 563 1.18 29.01 -6.17
CA HIS A 563 1.72 30.24 -6.75
C HIS A 563 0.57 31.18 -7.16
N PRO A 564 0.46 32.39 -6.55
CA PRO A 564 -0.71 33.25 -6.72
C PRO A 564 -0.84 33.88 -8.11
N LYS A 565 0.19 33.78 -8.95
CA LYS A 565 0.27 34.47 -10.25
C LYS A 565 0.13 33.57 -11.48
N THR A 566 0.01 32.25 -11.33
CA THR A 566 -0.15 31.32 -12.45
C THR A 566 -1.58 30.79 -12.55
N LYS A 567 -2.00 30.45 -13.78
CA LYS A 567 -3.26 29.72 -14.01
C LYS A 567 -3.24 28.28 -13.50
N PHE A 568 -2.06 27.76 -13.17
CA PHE A 568 -1.86 26.43 -12.62
C PHE A 568 -2.04 26.44 -11.10
N LYS A 569 -2.74 25.45 -10.59
CA LYS A 569 -3.09 25.35 -9.17
C LYS A 569 -1.87 25.08 -8.28
N PHE A 570 -0.89 24.33 -8.80
CA PHE A 570 0.36 24.02 -8.12
C PHE A 570 1.53 24.26 -9.05
N VAL A 571 2.49 25.04 -8.57
CA VAL A 571 3.82 25.18 -9.16
C VAL A 571 4.79 24.71 -8.08
N TYR A 572 5.52 23.65 -8.37
CA TYR A 572 6.45 23.06 -7.41
C TYR A 572 7.77 23.84 -7.48
N GLU A 573 8.02 24.67 -6.46
CA GLU A 573 9.30 25.37 -6.30
C GLU A 573 10.23 24.47 -5.49
N LEU A 574 11.33 23.99 -6.11
CA LEU A 574 12.23 23.03 -5.49
C LEU A 574 12.87 23.57 -4.19
N GLU A 575 13.09 24.88 -4.09
CA GLU A 575 13.61 25.55 -2.90
C GLU A 575 12.62 25.46 -1.70
N ALA A 576 11.35 25.25 -1.96
CA ALA A 576 10.37 25.03 -0.89
C ALA A 576 10.61 23.71 -0.16
N PHE A 577 11.16 22.70 -0.83
CA PHE A 577 11.45 21.40 -0.23
C PHE A 577 12.52 21.48 0.85
N ASP A 578 13.53 22.34 0.65
CA ASP A 578 14.59 22.60 1.63
C ASP A 578 14.03 23.20 2.93
N ARG A 579 12.92 23.95 2.83
CA ARG A 579 12.28 24.66 3.95
C ARG A 579 11.20 23.86 4.68
N ILE A 580 10.86 22.65 4.21
CA ILE A 580 9.90 21.79 4.91
C ILE A 580 10.48 21.45 6.30
N PRO A 581 9.83 21.83 7.42
CA PRO A 581 10.39 21.58 8.75
C PRO A 581 10.12 20.17 9.26
N ALA A 582 9.42 19.34 8.49
CA ALA A 582 9.05 17.99 8.86
C ALA A 582 10.27 17.12 9.22
N ARG A 583 10.11 16.32 10.27
CA ARG A 583 11.08 15.29 10.67
C ARG A 583 10.82 13.97 9.99
N PHE A 584 9.54 13.65 9.78
CA PHE A 584 9.06 12.43 9.13
C PHE A 584 7.87 12.77 8.24
N SER A 585 8.03 12.64 6.94
CA SER A 585 6.92 12.79 5.99
C SER A 585 6.31 11.41 5.74
N SER A 586 5.12 11.17 6.31
CA SER A 586 4.40 9.90 6.15
C SER A 586 3.54 9.85 4.88
N GLU A 587 3.29 11.02 4.25
CA GLU A 587 2.52 11.09 3.01
C GLU A 587 2.78 12.40 2.26
N TYR A 588 3.05 12.30 0.97
CA TYR A 588 3.07 13.37 -0.03
C TYR A 588 3.20 12.77 -1.42
N GLY A 589 2.79 13.49 -2.47
CA GLY A 589 2.92 12.89 -3.79
C GLY A 589 2.85 13.87 -4.96
N PHE A 590 3.36 13.39 -6.10
CA PHE A 590 3.37 14.09 -7.37
C PHE A 590 2.77 13.21 -8.46
N PHE A 591 1.98 13.81 -9.36
CA PHE A 591 1.37 13.09 -10.47
C PHE A 591 2.38 12.82 -11.59
N GLY A 592 2.24 11.65 -12.23
CA GLY A 592 2.95 11.28 -13.44
C GLY A 592 2.18 10.24 -14.25
N ALA A 593 2.37 10.23 -15.57
CA ALA A 593 1.76 9.24 -16.45
C ALA A 593 2.39 7.86 -16.27
N GLN A 594 1.66 6.81 -16.67
CA GLN A 594 2.18 5.46 -16.83
C GLN A 594 3.07 5.33 -18.06
N MET A 595 3.68 4.15 -18.18
CA MET A 595 4.35 3.76 -19.41
C MET A 595 3.33 3.59 -20.57
N GLU A 596 3.79 3.77 -21.79
CA GLU A 596 2.92 3.75 -22.96
C GLU A 596 2.20 2.40 -23.15
N SER A 597 2.86 1.28 -22.86
CA SER A 597 2.25 -0.05 -22.92
C SER A 597 1.02 -0.16 -22.03
N THR A 598 1.06 0.40 -20.84
CA THR A 598 -0.06 0.43 -19.90
C THR A 598 -1.22 1.27 -20.43
N VAL A 599 -0.91 2.48 -20.96
CA VAL A 599 -1.94 3.35 -21.57
C VAL A 599 -2.62 2.63 -22.74
N ARG A 600 -1.85 2.04 -23.64
CA ARG A 600 -2.39 1.29 -24.80
C ARG A 600 -3.24 0.11 -24.37
N ARG A 601 -2.88 -0.56 -23.26
CA ARG A 601 -3.59 -1.73 -22.75
C ARG A 601 -5.01 -1.39 -22.32
N TYR A 602 -5.22 -0.36 -21.50
CA TYR A 602 -6.58 0.00 -21.09
C TYR A 602 -7.38 0.72 -22.18
N LEU A 603 -6.72 1.35 -23.15
CA LEU A 603 -7.37 1.91 -24.33
C LEU A 603 -7.95 0.83 -25.26
N ASP A 604 -7.45 -0.40 -25.18
CA ASP A 604 -7.92 -1.59 -25.89
C ASP A 604 -8.23 -1.35 -27.36
N GLY A 605 -7.20 -0.92 -28.09
CA GLY A 605 -7.22 -0.68 -29.53
C GLY A 605 -7.83 0.66 -29.97
N THR A 606 -8.26 1.52 -29.04
CA THR A 606 -8.62 2.90 -29.39
C THR A 606 -7.36 3.77 -29.47
N GLU A 607 -7.48 4.91 -30.16
CA GLU A 607 -6.33 5.80 -30.40
C GLU A 607 -5.91 6.53 -29.12
N MET A 608 -4.60 6.59 -28.87
CA MET A 608 -4.01 7.37 -27.78
C MET A 608 -4.03 8.85 -28.14
N ARG A 609 -5.03 9.56 -27.64
CA ARG A 609 -5.24 11.00 -27.88
C ARG A 609 -5.71 11.68 -26.59
N PHE A 610 -5.30 12.91 -26.37
CA PHE A 610 -5.68 13.70 -25.19
C PHE A 610 -7.19 13.92 -25.02
N ASP A 611 -7.96 13.88 -26.08
CA ASP A 611 -9.42 14.00 -26.06
C ASP A 611 -10.16 12.67 -25.93
N ASN A 612 -9.43 11.53 -25.90
CA ASN A 612 -10.03 10.21 -25.77
C ASN A 612 -10.73 10.09 -24.39
N PRO A 613 -12.07 9.81 -24.36
CA PRO A 613 -12.81 9.72 -23.10
C PRO A 613 -12.33 8.56 -22.20
N ILE A 614 -11.81 7.47 -22.80
CA ILE A 614 -11.26 6.34 -22.04
C ILE A 614 -10.00 6.79 -21.28
N TRP A 615 -9.07 7.51 -21.93
CA TRP A 615 -7.89 8.02 -21.24
C TRP A 615 -8.28 8.99 -20.12
N LYS A 616 -9.30 9.82 -20.35
CA LYS A 616 -9.84 10.69 -19.28
C LYS A 616 -10.43 9.92 -18.12
N HIS A 617 -11.11 8.82 -18.38
CA HIS A 617 -11.65 7.93 -17.35
C HIS A 617 -10.57 7.30 -16.49
N HIS A 618 -9.41 6.95 -17.08
CA HIS A 618 -8.25 6.39 -16.42
C HIS A 618 -7.26 7.43 -15.84
N GLY A 619 -7.60 8.69 -15.76
CA GLY A 619 -6.65 9.71 -15.32
C GLY A 619 -7.20 10.86 -14.51
N GLU A 620 -8.53 10.96 -14.25
CA GLU A 620 -9.12 12.20 -13.69
C GLU A 620 -8.51 13.45 -14.36
N PHE A 621 -8.57 13.48 -15.64
CA PHE A 621 -7.61 14.12 -16.51
C PHE A 621 -7.46 15.61 -16.28
N ASP A 622 -8.55 16.34 -15.96
CA ASP A 622 -8.48 17.80 -15.89
C ASP A 622 -7.71 18.28 -14.66
N ARG A 623 -7.91 17.63 -13.51
CA ARG A 623 -7.21 17.98 -12.26
C ARG A 623 -5.75 17.57 -12.28
N LYS A 624 -5.47 16.29 -12.54
CA LYS A 624 -4.12 15.72 -12.52
C LYS A 624 -3.27 16.31 -13.63
N ARG A 625 -3.84 16.44 -14.85
CA ARG A 625 -3.15 17.01 -15.98
C ARG A 625 -2.74 18.46 -15.76
N SER A 626 -3.61 19.30 -15.19
CA SER A 626 -3.28 20.70 -14.91
C SER A 626 -2.03 20.84 -14.02
N ASN A 627 -1.85 19.92 -13.05
CA ASN A 627 -0.68 19.93 -12.19
C ASN A 627 0.58 19.45 -12.94
N ILE A 628 0.46 18.38 -13.73
CA ILE A 628 1.56 17.85 -14.57
C ILE A 628 2.01 18.89 -15.60
N ASP A 629 1.08 19.49 -16.35
CA ASP A 629 1.36 20.51 -17.36
C ASP A 629 2.10 21.70 -16.74
N GLY A 630 1.67 22.15 -15.55
CA GLY A 630 2.30 23.26 -14.83
C GLY A 630 3.73 22.94 -14.38
N ALA A 631 3.97 21.73 -13.91
CA ALA A 631 5.29 21.29 -13.50
C ALA A 631 6.24 21.14 -14.71
N ILE A 632 5.79 20.52 -15.79
CA ILE A 632 6.57 20.38 -17.04
C ILE A 632 6.93 21.77 -17.57
N ASP A 633 5.93 22.69 -17.66
CA ASP A 633 6.13 24.05 -18.18
C ASP A 633 7.10 24.87 -17.34
N ARG A 634 7.13 24.65 -16.03
CA ARG A 634 8.03 25.36 -15.12
C ARG A 634 9.47 24.84 -15.18
N HIS A 635 9.64 23.51 -15.27
CA HIS A 635 10.94 22.89 -15.02
C HIS A 635 11.66 22.38 -16.26
N LEU A 636 10.95 21.89 -17.29
CA LEU A 636 11.57 21.13 -18.38
C LEU A 636 11.38 21.72 -19.76
N THR A 637 10.13 21.94 -20.21
CA THR A 637 9.81 22.33 -21.59
C THR A 637 8.42 22.95 -21.68
N GLU A 638 8.10 23.59 -22.81
CA GLU A 638 6.76 24.11 -23.07
C GLU A 638 5.78 22.94 -23.32
N PHE A 639 4.91 22.65 -22.35
CA PHE A 639 4.00 21.49 -22.39
C PHE A 639 3.07 21.46 -23.60
N LYS A 640 2.70 22.65 -24.15
CA LYS A 640 1.80 22.77 -25.34
C LYS A 640 2.43 22.25 -26.62
N THR A 641 3.74 22.08 -26.66
CA THR A 641 4.45 21.55 -27.82
C THR A 641 4.57 20.04 -27.81
N LEU A 642 4.14 19.40 -26.72
CA LEU A 642 4.23 17.96 -26.57
C LEU A 642 3.02 17.27 -27.22
N ASP A 643 3.31 16.24 -27.99
CA ASP A 643 2.33 15.21 -28.35
C ASP A 643 2.10 14.24 -27.19
N GLU A 644 1.28 13.24 -27.39
CA GLU A 644 0.93 12.25 -26.38
C GLU A 644 2.15 11.46 -25.87
N HIS A 645 3.09 11.11 -26.76
CA HIS A 645 4.33 10.40 -26.39
C HIS A 645 5.27 11.28 -25.57
N GLY A 646 5.48 12.51 -26.03
CA GLY A 646 6.27 13.50 -25.27
C GLY A 646 5.65 13.78 -23.90
N TYR A 647 4.33 13.86 -23.82
CA TYR A 647 3.64 14.03 -22.55
C TYR A 647 3.89 12.86 -21.56
N LEU A 648 3.80 11.60 -22.01
CA LEU A 648 4.12 10.44 -21.16
C LEU A 648 5.56 10.53 -20.63
N LEU A 649 6.52 10.82 -21.53
CA LEU A 649 7.94 10.90 -21.18
C LEU A 649 8.22 12.03 -20.18
N TYR A 650 7.85 13.26 -20.51
CA TYR A 650 8.19 14.41 -19.66
C TYR A 650 7.39 14.44 -18.35
N SER A 651 6.17 13.88 -18.30
CA SER A 651 5.45 13.74 -17.04
C SER A 651 6.10 12.74 -16.09
N GLY A 652 6.62 11.63 -16.63
CA GLY A 652 7.36 10.64 -15.82
C GLY A 652 8.69 11.19 -15.32
N ILE A 653 9.46 11.91 -16.15
CA ILE A 653 10.70 12.58 -15.73
C ILE A 653 10.39 13.63 -14.64
N MET A 654 9.36 14.44 -14.83
CA MET A 654 8.99 15.48 -13.86
C MET A 654 8.58 14.89 -12.51
N GLN A 655 7.75 13.83 -12.51
CA GLN A 655 7.40 13.11 -11.29
C GLN A 655 8.65 12.59 -10.59
N GLY A 656 9.58 11.99 -11.35
CA GLY A 656 10.83 11.46 -10.83
C GLY A 656 11.71 12.53 -10.19
N LEU A 657 11.90 13.66 -10.86
CA LEU A 657 12.65 14.80 -10.33
C LEU A 657 12.06 15.31 -9.02
N LEU A 658 10.74 15.51 -8.95
CA LEU A 658 10.09 16.03 -7.75
C LEU A 658 10.23 15.06 -6.56
N TYR A 659 10.09 13.76 -6.80
CA TYR A 659 10.30 12.75 -5.74
C TYR A 659 11.76 12.71 -5.28
N ALA A 660 12.72 12.72 -6.22
CA ALA A 660 14.13 12.69 -5.87
C ALA A 660 14.58 13.93 -5.09
N GLU A 661 14.19 15.11 -5.53
CA GLU A 661 14.53 16.38 -4.88
C GLU A 661 13.99 16.46 -3.45
N LEU A 662 12.74 16.05 -3.23
CA LEU A 662 12.17 16.04 -1.88
C LEU A 662 12.84 14.98 -0.99
N ALA A 663 13.06 13.77 -1.51
CA ALA A 663 13.74 12.69 -0.79
C ALA A 663 15.15 13.13 -0.36
N GLU A 664 15.92 13.78 -1.25
CA GLU A 664 17.22 14.30 -0.94
C GLU A 664 17.17 15.48 0.05
N ALA A 665 16.16 16.35 -0.06
CA ALA A 665 15.95 17.43 0.90
C ALA A 665 15.65 16.89 2.32
N MET A 666 14.85 15.84 2.45
CA MET A 666 14.60 15.18 3.73
C MET A 666 15.84 14.48 4.30
N ARG A 667 16.61 13.82 3.44
CA ARG A 667 17.83 13.09 3.84
C ARG A 667 18.99 13.98 4.24
N ARG A 668 19.08 15.24 3.75
CA ARG A 668 20.09 16.23 4.15
C ARG A 668 19.85 16.81 5.53
N LYS A 669 18.64 16.69 6.09
CA LYS A 669 18.31 17.25 7.41
C LYS A 669 18.87 16.36 8.53
N PRO A 670 19.68 16.87 9.46
CA PRO A 670 20.20 16.07 10.58
C PRO A 670 19.09 15.48 11.46
N TYR A 671 17.95 16.14 11.52
CA TYR A 671 16.76 15.70 12.24
C TYR A 671 15.80 14.86 11.39
N GLY A 672 16.00 14.76 10.06
CA GLY A 672 15.18 13.95 9.16
C GLY A 672 15.21 12.48 9.55
N ALA A 673 14.05 11.83 9.52
CA ALA A 673 13.89 10.45 9.99
C ALA A 673 13.07 9.56 9.05
N GLY A 674 12.33 10.13 8.11
CA GLY A 674 11.54 9.34 7.17
C GLY A 674 10.94 10.14 6.04
N ASP A 675 10.76 9.45 4.93
CA ASP A 675 10.22 9.95 3.68
C ASP A 675 9.45 8.84 2.97
N LEU A 676 8.10 8.91 3.04
CA LEU A 676 7.19 7.94 2.46
C LEU A 676 6.32 8.62 1.41
N ILE A 677 6.52 8.26 0.15
CA ILE A 677 5.76 8.84 -0.96
C ILE A 677 4.31 8.36 -0.97
N TRP A 678 3.40 9.19 -1.39
CA TRP A 678 2.07 8.83 -1.84
C TRP A 678 2.06 8.78 -3.38
N MET A 679 1.95 7.59 -3.99
CA MET A 679 1.91 6.28 -3.40
C MET A 679 2.82 5.32 -4.16
N TYR A 680 3.04 4.11 -3.62
CA TYR A 680 4.00 3.16 -4.18
C TYR A 680 3.45 2.42 -5.40
N ASN A 681 2.30 1.76 -5.25
CA ASN A 681 1.70 0.86 -6.24
C ASN A 681 0.25 1.23 -6.57
N ASP A 682 -0.24 0.76 -7.72
CA ASP A 682 -1.62 0.94 -8.16
C ASP A 682 -2.49 -0.30 -7.89
N CYS A 683 -3.80 -0.06 -7.69
CA CYS A 683 -4.84 -1.10 -7.83
C CYS A 683 -5.68 -0.96 -9.09
N TRP A 684 -5.42 0.10 -9.85
CA TRP A 684 -6.19 0.55 -11.01
C TRP A 684 -5.23 1.21 -12.00
N PRO A 685 -5.27 0.88 -13.30
CA PRO A 685 -4.36 1.49 -14.27
C PRO A 685 -4.76 2.96 -14.54
N GLU A 686 -4.02 3.91 -13.95
CA GLU A 686 -4.33 5.35 -14.06
C GLU A 686 -3.10 6.25 -14.15
N THR A 687 -3.29 7.48 -14.68
CA THR A 687 -2.34 8.57 -14.45
C THR A 687 -2.44 9.02 -13.00
N GLY A 688 -1.39 8.79 -12.20
CA GLY A 688 -1.47 8.98 -10.76
C GLY A 688 -0.12 9.18 -10.08
N TRP A 689 -0.10 8.95 -8.77
CA TRP A 689 1.07 9.21 -7.91
C TRP A 689 2.11 8.09 -7.89
N THR A 690 1.75 6.89 -8.37
CA THR A 690 2.56 5.68 -8.22
C THR A 690 3.88 5.72 -8.96
N ILE A 691 4.83 4.90 -8.52
CA ILE A 691 6.12 4.67 -9.20
C ILE A 691 6.20 3.26 -9.83
N ILE A 692 5.27 2.38 -9.46
CA ILE A 692 5.00 1.10 -10.14
C ILE A 692 3.53 1.08 -10.48
N ASP A 693 3.19 0.81 -11.74
CA ASP A 693 1.82 0.81 -12.21
C ASP A 693 1.08 -0.51 -11.92
N TYR A 694 -0.21 -0.53 -12.22
CA TYR A 694 -1.08 -1.68 -11.98
C TYR A 694 -0.56 -2.99 -12.62
N TYR A 695 0.10 -2.91 -13.77
CA TYR A 695 0.66 -4.08 -14.46
C TYR A 695 2.08 -4.43 -13.99
N LEU A 696 2.50 -3.90 -12.85
CA LEU A 696 3.81 -4.09 -12.22
C LEU A 696 4.97 -3.54 -13.05
N THR A 697 4.70 -2.57 -13.93
CA THR A 697 5.73 -1.90 -14.72
C THR A 697 6.33 -0.75 -13.91
N ARG A 698 7.67 -0.69 -13.85
CA ARG A 698 8.38 0.46 -13.27
C ARG A 698 8.11 1.71 -14.11
N LYS A 699 7.55 2.75 -13.49
CA LYS A 699 7.42 4.06 -14.13
C LYS A 699 8.79 4.75 -14.19
N ILE A 700 8.92 5.79 -15.00
CA ILE A 700 10.16 6.57 -15.11
C ILE A 700 10.62 7.08 -13.74
N SER A 701 9.70 7.51 -12.90
CA SER A 701 9.97 8.04 -11.55
C SER A 701 10.59 7.02 -10.58
N PHE A 702 10.43 5.72 -10.82
CA PHE A 702 11.06 4.67 -10.00
C PHE A 702 12.58 4.81 -9.94
N TYR A 703 13.22 5.06 -11.09
CA TYR A 703 14.69 5.14 -11.18
C TYR A 703 15.24 6.38 -10.46
N PHE A 704 14.54 7.50 -10.51
CA PHE A 704 14.93 8.72 -9.80
C PHE A 704 14.87 8.51 -8.28
N LEU A 705 13.78 7.93 -7.79
CA LEU A 705 13.63 7.67 -6.35
C LEU A 705 14.62 6.61 -5.86
N LYS A 706 14.86 5.55 -6.64
CA LYS A 706 15.89 4.53 -6.33
C LYS A 706 17.26 5.18 -6.10
N ARG A 707 17.71 6.08 -7.00
CA ARG A 707 18.98 6.83 -6.83
C ARG A 707 18.95 7.72 -5.60
N ALA A 708 17.84 8.43 -5.36
CA ALA A 708 17.71 9.30 -4.19
C ALA A 708 17.77 8.53 -2.86
N PHE A 709 17.31 7.28 -2.85
CA PHE A 709 17.28 6.41 -1.66
C PHE A 709 18.50 5.48 -1.49
N ALA A 710 19.50 5.57 -2.35
CA ALA A 710 20.70 4.73 -2.24
C ALA A 710 21.31 4.78 -0.83
N THR A 711 21.74 3.62 -0.30
CA THR A 711 22.27 3.47 1.08
C THR A 711 23.59 4.18 1.30
N LYS A 712 24.42 4.26 0.25
CA LYS A 712 25.58 5.16 0.17
C LYS A 712 25.26 6.26 -0.82
N LYS A 713 25.23 7.51 -0.37
CA LYS A 713 24.75 8.60 -1.21
C LYS A 713 25.58 9.86 -1.03
N LEU A 714 25.94 10.47 -2.17
CA LEU A 714 26.37 11.86 -2.24
C LEU A 714 25.18 12.72 -2.63
N ILE A 715 24.99 13.83 -1.94
CA ILE A 715 24.03 14.86 -2.32
C ILE A 715 24.80 16.18 -2.37
N ILE A 716 24.65 16.94 -3.44
CA ILE A 716 25.18 18.29 -3.54
C ILE A 716 24.03 19.26 -3.81
N ARG A 717 24.02 20.38 -3.11
CA ARG A 717 22.99 21.41 -3.26
C ARG A 717 23.60 22.78 -3.44
N ALA A 718 23.32 23.44 -4.55
CA ALA A 718 23.72 24.82 -4.80
C ALA A 718 23.12 25.74 -3.73
N CYS A 719 23.93 26.64 -3.18
CA CYS A 719 23.53 27.62 -2.20
C CYS A 719 24.28 28.95 -2.42
N GLU A 720 23.97 29.97 -1.60
CA GLU A 720 24.67 31.24 -1.68
C GLU A 720 26.17 31.07 -1.43
N GLY A 721 26.98 31.55 -2.34
CA GLY A 721 28.47 31.51 -2.25
C GLY A 721 29.07 30.13 -2.60
N GLY A 722 28.29 29.13 -3.05
CA GLY A 722 28.87 27.81 -3.41
C GLY A 722 27.88 26.68 -3.43
N ALA A 723 28.20 25.55 -2.77
CA ALA A 723 27.32 24.40 -2.61
C ALA A 723 27.60 23.67 -1.30
N GLU A 724 26.56 23.01 -0.77
CA GLU A 724 26.67 22.10 0.36
C GLU A 724 26.76 20.65 -0.16
N VAL A 725 27.72 19.90 0.35
CA VAL A 725 27.90 18.47 0.07
C VAL A 725 27.51 17.66 1.30
N THR A 726 26.61 16.71 1.12
CA THR A 726 26.19 15.75 2.14
C THR A 726 26.64 14.35 1.73
N VAL A 727 27.31 13.65 2.65
CA VAL A 727 27.77 12.27 2.47
C VAL A 727 27.02 11.38 3.45
N ILE A 728 26.27 10.42 2.95
CA ILE A 728 25.42 9.52 3.73
C ILE A 728 25.97 8.10 3.68
N ASN A 729 26.02 7.45 4.84
CA ASN A 729 26.31 6.04 5.04
C ASN A 729 25.23 5.40 5.92
N GLU A 730 24.33 4.64 5.33
CA GLU A 730 23.35 3.86 6.09
C GLU A 730 23.78 2.40 6.33
N THR A 731 24.95 2.01 5.79
CA THR A 731 25.47 0.64 5.93
C THR A 731 26.06 0.39 7.32
N PRO A 732 26.17 -0.87 7.77
CA PRO A 732 26.80 -1.20 9.07
C PRO A 732 28.32 -1.05 9.07
N GLU A 733 28.94 -0.67 7.96
CA GLU A 733 30.39 -0.61 7.77
C GLU A 733 30.90 0.84 7.65
N ALA A 734 31.98 1.16 8.33
CA ALA A 734 32.68 2.43 8.09
C ALA A 734 33.48 2.38 6.80
N TYR A 735 33.58 3.51 6.10
CA TYR A 735 34.48 3.64 4.95
C TYR A 735 35.22 4.97 4.94
N THR A 736 36.31 5.02 4.16
CA THR A 736 37.01 6.24 3.87
C THR A 736 36.90 6.53 2.39
N ALA A 737 36.52 7.76 2.04
CA ALA A 737 36.36 8.17 0.64
C ALA A 737 36.98 9.52 0.39
N ASP A 738 37.60 9.67 -0.77
CA ASP A 738 38.07 10.95 -1.30
C ASP A 738 36.93 11.56 -2.14
N ILE A 739 36.32 12.60 -1.59
CA ILE A 739 35.21 13.30 -2.25
C ILE A 739 35.80 14.39 -3.14
N HIS A 740 35.71 14.22 -4.45
CA HIS A 740 36.04 15.20 -5.46
C HIS A 740 34.81 16.06 -5.74
N CYS A 741 34.90 17.36 -5.55
CA CYS A 741 33.79 18.27 -5.73
C CYS A 741 34.24 19.63 -6.26
N GLY A 742 33.31 20.36 -6.87
CA GLY A 742 33.62 21.65 -7.47
C GLY A 742 32.50 22.10 -8.39
N TYR A 743 32.87 22.93 -9.35
CA TYR A 743 32.00 23.38 -10.42
C TYR A 743 32.55 22.91 -11.78
N MET A 744 31.66 22.48 -12.66
CA MET A 744 31.99 22.02 -14.01
C MET A 744 31.07 22.69 -15.02
N THR A 745 31.64 23.16 -16.14
CA THR A 745 30.84 23.66 -17.28
C THR A 745 30.13 22.49 -17.96
N PHE A 746 29.07 22.76 -18.72
CA PHE A 746 28.39 21.72 -19.50
C PHE A 746 29.30 21.06 -20.56
N THR A 747 30.45 21.65 -20.87
CA THR A 747 31.46 21.11 -21.80
C THR A 747 32.61 20.40 -21.10
N GLY A 748 32.58 20.29 -19.77
CA GLY A 748 33.55 19.52 -19.00
C GLY A 748 34.78 20.30 -18.46
N GLU A 749 34.82 21.63 -18.63
CA GLU A 749 35.83 22.44 -18.00
C GLU A 749 35.53 22.58 -16.50
N THR A 750 36.53 22.33 -15.63
CA THR A 750 36.39 22.36 -14.18
C THR A 750 36.94 23.62 -13.57
N ASP A 751 36.25 24.21 -12.61
CA ASP A 751 36.71 25.32 -11.78
C ASP A 751 36.54 24.97 -10.29
N SER A 752 37.43 25.52 -9.46
CA SER A 752 37.36 25.41 -7.99
C SER A 752 37.31 23.96 -7.49
N LEU A 753 38.10 23.07 -8.11
CA LEU A 753 38.20 21.66 -7.69
C LEU A 753 38.73 21.56 -6.24
N CYS A 754 38.00 20.74 -5.46
CA CYS A 754 38.33 20.41 -4.10
C CYS A 754 38.30 18.88 -3.90
N THR A 755 39.28 18.36 -3.19
CA THR A 755 39.24 16.96 -2.73
C THR A 755 39.25 16.94 -1.22
N LYS A 756 38.30 16.25 -0.62
CA LYS A 756 38.16 16.07 0.82
C LYS A 756 38.11 14.61 1.20
N THR A 757 39.16 14.13 1.89
CA THR A 757 39.13 12.78 2.46
C THR A 757 38.24 12.75 3.70
N LEU A 758 37.21 11.91 3.71
CA LEU A 758 36.31 11.72 4.83
C LEU A 758 36.28 10.27 5.30
N LYS A 759 36.32 10.09 6.62
CA LYS A 759 36.00 8.82 7.25
C LYS A 759 34.55 8.88 7.72
N VAL A 760 33.67 8.11 7.07
CA VAL A 760 32.24 8.08 7.35
C VAL A 760 31.93 6.86 8.20
N ALA A 761 31.40 7.09 9.39
CA ALA A 761 31.04 6.03 10.32
C ALA A 761 29.80 5.25 9.83
N PRO A 762 29.55 4.03 10.32
CA PRO A 762 28.28 3.34 10.08
C PRO A 762 27.10 4.20 10.49
N HIS A 763 26.00 4.10 9.74
CA HIS A 763 24.72 4.76 10.03
C HIS A 763 24.85 6.25 10.36
N SER A 764 25.66 6.96 9.55
CA SER A 764 25.99 8.37 9.80
C SER A 764 25.93 9.23 8.55
N MET A 765 25.90 10.54 8.77
CA MET A 765 25.92 11.57 7.74
C MET A 765 26.98 12.61 8.11
N GLN A 766 27.65 13.13 7.09
CA GLN A 766 28.58 14.27 7.24
C GLN A 766 28.27 15.33 6.19
N GLN A 767 28.40 16.60 6.56
CA GLN A 767 28.15 17.73 5.68
C GLN A 767 29.36 18.69 5.66
N PHE A 768 29.57 19.32 4.52
CA PHE A 768 30.53 20.40 4.39
C PHE A 768 30.17 21.32 3.23
N HIS A 769 30.64 22.56 3.30
CA HIS A 769 30.41 23.56 2.28
C HIS A 769 31.67 23.72 1.39
N ILE A 770 31.43 23.93 0.09
CA ILE A 770 32.45 24.34 -0.89
C ILE A 770 32.12 25.75 -1.37
N SER A 771 33.17 26.65 -1.34
CA SER A 771 33.02 28.00 -1.83
C SER A 771 33.51 28.11 -3.27
N VAL A 772 32.78 28.79 -4.13
CA VAL A 772 33.13 29.04 -5.52
C VAL A 772 33.02 30.53 -5.79
N CYS A 773 34.07 31.12 -6.35
CA CYS A 773 34.25 32.59 -6.43
C CYS A 773 33.86 33.21 -7.76
N ASN A 774 33.44 32.44 -8.78
CA ASN A 774 33.26 32.92 -10.13
C ASN A 774 31.80 32.98 -10.60
N ASP A 775 31.57 33.79 -11.63
CA ASP A 775 30.26 33.94 -12.29
C ASP A 775 29.95 32.67 -13.13
N LEU A 776 29.09 31.81 -12.59
CA LEU A 776 28.95 30.41 -12.96
C LEU A 776 27.66 30.18 -13.80
N LYS A 777 27.65 30.62 -15.07
CA LYS A 777 26.43 30.68 -15.90
C LYS A 777 26.14 29.43 -16.74
N HIS A 778 27.11 28.56 -16.99
CA HIS A 778 27.00 27.47 -17.97
C HIS A 778 27.54 26.15 -17.43
N GLY A 779 27.07 25.73 -16.26
CA GLY A 779 27.54 24.52 -15.64
C GLY A 779 26.75 24.11 -14.39
N PHE A 780 27.32 23.23 -13.65
CA PHE A 780 26.70 22.59 -12.49
C PHE A 780 27.74 22.36 -11.38
N PHE A 781 27.26 22.31 -10.15
CA PHE A 781 28.08 21.79 -9.04
C PHE A 781 28.06 20.28 -9.11
N PHE A 782 29.18 19.65 -8.81
CA PHE A 782 29.26 18.19 -8.76
C PHE A 782 30.01 17.70 -7.51
N ALA A 783 29.69 16.48 -7.11
CA ALA A 783 30.43 15.69 -6.14
C ALA A 783 30.52 14.25 -6.61
N SER A 784 31.72 13.67 -6.59
CA SER A 784 31.96 12.28 -7.00
C SER A 784 32.94 11.60 -6.04
N ALA A 785 32.83 10.29 -5.88
CA ALA A 785 33.75 9.45 -5.13
C ALA A 785 33.66 8.01 -5.62
N GLU A 786 34.73 7.24 -5.42
CA GLU A 786 34.72 5.81 -5.75
C GLU A 786 33.61 5.07 -5.00
N GLY A 787 32.79 4.28 -5.70
CA GLY A 787 31.67 3.53 -5.13
C GLY A 787 30.41 4.35 -4.85
N PHE A 788 30.32 5.57 -5.39
CA PHE A 788 29.13 6.43 -5.36
C PHE A 788 28.75 6.84 -6.77
N ASP A 789 27.45 7.04 -6.99
CA ASP A 789 27.00 7.79 -8.16
C ASP A 789 27.42 9.26 -8.01
N THR A 790 27.86 9.85 -9.12
CA THR A 790 28.15 11.29 -9.17
C THR A 790 26.86 12.06 -8.90
N ALA A 791 26.92 13.04 -8.01
CA ALA A 791 25.83 13.95 -7.69
C ALA A 791 26.06 15.29 -8.37
N ASP A 792 24.97 15.94 -8.82
CA ASP A 792 25.03 17.27 -9.40
C ASP A 792 23.92 18.19 -8.88
N SER A 793 24.14 19.49 -9.01
CA SER A 793 23.15 20.51 -8.68
C SER A 793 23.29 21.70 -9.61
N LEU A 794 22.17 22.02 -10.26
CA LEU A 794 22.00 23.25 -11.01
C LEU A 794 21.60 24.41 -10.07
N ARG A 795 21.85 25.64 -10.44
CA ARG A 795 21.40 26.84 -9.69
C ARG A 795 20.00 27.31 -10.06
N ALA A 796 19.47 26.85 -11.19
CA ALA A 796 18.14 27.15 -11.68
C ALA A 796 17.51 25.89 -12.27
N TYR A 797 16.30 25.99 -12.80
CA TYR A 797 15.63 24.84 -13.38
C TYR A 797 16.19 24.51 -14.76
N TYR A 798 16.03 23.26 -15.21
CA TYR A 798 16.53 22.82 -16.52
C TYR A 798 16.07 23.72 -17.66
N ARG A 799 14.86 24.25 -17.60
CA ARG A 799 14.31 25.17 -18.61
C ARG A 799 14.99 26.54 -18.65
N ASP A 800 15.73 26.93 -17.62
CA ASP A 800 16.45 28.19 -17.49
C ASP A 800 17.85 28.13 -18.11
N TYR A 801 18.25 26.99 -18.72
CA TYR A 801 19.54 26.78 -19.36
C TYR A 801 19.42 26.49 -20.86
N VAL A 802 20.45 26.85 -21.60
CA VAL A 802 20.72 26.35 -22.95
C VAL A 802 21.82 25.30 -22.85
N PHE A 803 21.44 24.04 -22.91
CA PHE A 803 22.38 22.94 -22.90
C PHE A 803 23.05 22.77 -24.26
N PRO A 804 24.34 22.34 -24.33
CA PRO A 804 24.96 21.94 -25.58
C PRO A 804 24.20 20.77 -26.22
N GLU A 805 24.28 20.65 -27.56
CA GLU A 805 23.72 19.50 -28.24
C GLU A 805 24.44 18.22 -27.78
N SER A 806 23.65 17.21 -27.37
CA SER A 806 24.19 15.96 -26.87
C SER A 806 24.74 15.09 -28.00
N ASP A 807 25.95 14.55 -27.80
CA ASP A 807 26.59 13.53 -28.63
C ASP A 807 26.54 12.13 -28.02
N ALA A 808 25.57 11.90 -27.13
CA ALA A 808 25.44 10.64 -26.39
C ALA A 808 25.38 9.42 -27.34
N LYS A 809 26.14 8.40 -27.01
CA LYS A 809 26.22 7.17 -27.79
C LYS A 809 26.43 5.93 -26.94
N ILE A 810 26.01 4.79 -27.44
CA ILE A 810 26.40 3.49 -26.91
C ILE A 810 27.83 3.22 -27.34
N GLU A 811 28.74 3.03 -26.37
CA GLU A 811 30.15 2.66 -26.63
C GLU A 811 30.34 1.16 -26.67
N LYS A 812 29.61 0.39 -25.83
CA LYS A 812 29.80 -1.03 -25.67
C LYS A 812 28.51 -1.70 -25.24
N VAL A 813 28.28 -2.93 -25.72
CA VAL A 813 27.23 -3.83 -25.27
C VAL A 813 27.87 -5.19 -24.99
N GLU A 814 27.66 -5.73 -23.81
CA GLU A 814 28.20 -7.01 -23.36
C GLU A 814 27.08 -7.90 -22.83
N GLN A 815 27.13 -9.19 -23.12
CA GLN A 815 26.23 -10.17 -22.55
C GLN A 815 26.78 -10.61 -21.19
N ASP A 816 25.92 -10.56 -20.15
CA ASP A 816 26.18 -11.05 -18.80
C ASP A 816 25.06 -11.99 -18.34
N GLY A 817 25.23 -13.29 -18.64
CA GLY A 817 24.16 -14.26 -18.41
C GLY A 817 22.95 -13.99 -19.31
N ASN A 818 21.81 -13.73 -18.71
CA ASN A 818 20.58 -13.35 -19.42
C ASN A 818 20.42 -11.83 -19.59
N ASP A 819 21.36 -11.03 -19.03
CA ASP A 819 21.31 -9.58 -19.03
C ASP A 819 22.25 -8.99 -20.08
N LEU A 820 22.01 -7.72 -20.44
CA LEU A 820 22.97 -6.91 -21.20
C LEU A 820 23.57 -5.82 -20.32
N LEU A 821 24.88 -5.62 -20.43
CA LEU A 821 25.59 -4.48 -19.89
C LEU A 821 25.83 -3.49 -21.02
N VAL A 822 25.24 -2.32 -20.92
CA VAL A 822 25.28 -1.27 -21.96
C VAL A 822 26.03 -0.08 -21.42
N THR A 823 27.23 0.20 -21.95
CA THR A 823 28.01 1.38 -21.59
C THR A 823 27.67 2.54 -22.54
N ILE A 824 27.24 3.65 -21.96
CA ILE A 824 26.88 4.89 -22.68
C ILE A 824 27.78 6.04 -22.23
N ARG A 825 28.02 7.00 -23.11
CA ARG A 825 28.84 8.18 -22.83
C ARG A 825 28.39 9.37 -23.66
N ALA A 826 28.64 10.58 -23.14
CA ALA A 826 28.57 11.83 -23.85
C ALA A 826 29.82 12.67 -23.58
N SER A 827 30.25 13.55 -24.52
CA SER A 827 31.32 14.49 -24.28
C SER A 827 30.87 15.76 -23.55
N VAL A 828 29.56 15.98 -23.45
CA VAL A 828 28.91 17.12 -22.79
C VAL A 828 27.89 16.65 -21.73
N TYR A 829 27.58 17.54 -20.80
CA TYR A 829 26.52 17.30 -19.83
C TYR A 829 25.19 17.00 -20.54
N THR A 830 24.67 15.78 -20.33
CA THR A 830 23.47 15.30 -21.00
C THR A 830 22.50 14.76 -19.95
N PRO A 831 21.48 15.56 -19.55
CA PRO A 831 20.46 15.09 -18.62
C PRO A 831 19.49 14.14 -19.32
N PHE A 832 18.89 13.22 -18.54
CA PHE A 832 17.82 12.32 -18.95
C PHE A 832 18.13 11.45 -20.18
N ALA A 833 19.36 10.92 -20.26
CA ALA A 833 19.70 9.86 -21.22
C ALA A 833 19.06 8.55 -20.76
N TYR A 834 18.40 7.83 -21.68
CA TYR A 834 17.71 6.59 -21.36
C TYR A 834 17.84 5.55 -22.46
N LEU A 835 17.84 4.30 -22.03
CA LEU A 835 17.79 3.13 -22.91
C LEU A 835 16.33 2.69 -23.07
N MET A 836 15.97 2.27 -24.28
CA MET A 836 14.66 1.74 -24.59
C MET A 836 14.77 0.54 -25.55
N THR A 837 14.04 -0.51 -25.26
CA THR A 837 13.82 -1.66 -26.15
C THR A 837 12.45 -1.56 -26.82
N SER A 838 12.10 -2.50 -27.67
CA SER A 838 10.77 -2.56 -28.27
C SER A 838 9.65 -2.79 -27.25
N ASP A 839 10.00 -3.34 -26.07
CA ASP A 839 9.09 -3.52 -24.92
C ASP A 839 9.50 -2.57 -23.77
N ASP A 840 8.67 -1.59 -23.46
CA ASP A 840 8.90 -0.60 -22.40
C ASP A 840 8.74 -1.16 -20.97
N ARG A 841 8.34 -2.44 -20.84
CA ARG A 841 8.25 -3.17 -19.57
C ARG A 841 9.55 -3.85 -19.17
N VAL A 842 10.58 -3.80 -20.00
CA VAL A 842 11.91 -4.34 -19.68
C VAL A 842 12.47 -3.57 -18.49
N HIS A 843 13.01 -4.29 -17.53
CA HIS A 843 13.63 -3.72 -16.34
C HIS A 843 15.09 -3.35 -16.59
N TYR A 844 15.50 -2.26 -15.98
CA TYR A 844 16.87 -1.76 -15.96
C TYR A 844 17.32 -1.63 -14.51
N ASP A 845 18.61 -1.83 -14.24
CA ASP A 845 19.14 -1.52 -12.90
C ASP A 845 19.07 -0.02 -12.60
N ASP A 846 19.28 0.82 -13.63
CA ASP A 846 19.08 2.26 -13.63
C ASP A 846 18.68 2.74 -15.03
N ASN A 847 18.00 3.89 -15.13
CA ASN A 847 17.63 4.50 -16.41
C ASN A 847 17.33 6.00 -16.23
N TYR A 848 17.15 6.74 -17.32
CA TYR A 848 16.91 8.19 -17.28
C TYR A 848 17.98 8.92 -16.48
N VAL A 849 19.24 8.64 -16.81
CA VAL A 849 20.43 9.10 -16.08
C VAL A 849 20.98 10.40 -16.64
N THR A 850 21.74 11.14 -15.81
CA THR A 850 22.61 12.22 -16.27
C THR A 850 23.93 11.63 -16.75
N LEU A 851 24.37 11.98 -17.96
CA LEU A 851 25.73 11.72 -18.42
C LEU A 851 26.60 12.95 -18.18
N TYR A 852 27.68 12.76 -17.46
CA TYR A 852 28.66 13.79 -17.17
C TYR A 852 29.74 13.81 -18.28
N PRO A 853 30.35 14.97 -18.59
CA PRO A 853 31.29 15.09 -19.66
C PRO A 853 32.41 14.07 -19.63
N ASN A 854 32.48 13.20 -20.65
CA ASN A 854 33.47 12.13 -20.82
C ASN A 854 33.46 11.00 -19.77
N GLU A 855 32.51 10.96 -18.85
CA GLU A 855 32.34 9.89 -17.89
C GLU A 855 31.47 8.77 -18.49
N PRO A 856 31.94 7.51 -18.56
CA PRO A 856 31.12 6.39 -19.03
C PRO A 856 30.14 5.94 -17.93
N LYS A 857 28.91 5.64 -18.30
CA LYS A 857 27.90 5.02 -17.42
C LYS A 857 27.51 3.67 -18.00
N THR A 858 27.63 2.62 -17.20
CA THR A 858 27.16 1.27 -17.58
C THR A 858 25.82 1.01 -16.92
N LEU A 859 24.84 0.59 -17.72
CA LEU A 859 23.47 0.23 -17.30
C LEU A 859 23.24 -1.25 -17.60
N ARG A 860 22.60 -1.95 -16.68
CA ARG A 860 22.18 -3.34 -16.85
C ARG A 860 20.73 -3.38 -17.36
N VAL A 861 20.52 -4.14 -18.43
CA VAL A 861 19.20 -4.45 -18.98
C VAL A 861 18.87 -5.88 -18.57
N GLU A 862 17.89 -6.05 -17.69
CA GLU A 862 17.61 -7.31 -17.03
C GLU A 862 16.82 -8.25 -17.95
N ASN A 863 17.24 -9.53 -18.02
CA ASN A 863 16.57 -10.59 -18.79
C ASN A 863 16.24 -10.22 -20.25
N CYS A 864 17.14 -9.52 -20.92
CA CYS A 864 16.95 -9.00 -22.28
C CYS A 864 18.09 -9.40 -23.20
N THR A 865 17.74 -9.76 -24.44
CA THR A 865 18.68 -10.06 -25.52
C THR A 865 18.64 -9.05 -26.66
N GLU A 866 17.64 -8.15 -26.65
CA GLU A 866 17.52 -7.06 -27.61
C GLU A 866 18.46 -5.94 -27.23
N THR A 867 19.31 -5.50 -28.18
CA THR A 867 20.15 -4.32 -27.98
C THR A 867 19.27 -3.06 -27.88
N PRO A 868 19.27 -2.35 -26.75
CA PRO A 868 18.43 -1.16 -26.60
C PRO A 868 18.93 0.00 -27.45
N VAL A 869 18.04 0.93 -27.73
CA VAL A 869 18.33 2.21 -28.38
C VAL A 869 18.54 3.27 -27.30
N LEU A 870 19.57 4.08 -27.44
CA LEU A 870 19.82 5.22 -26.57
C LEU A 870 19.05 6.44 -27.06
N HIS A 871 18.33 7.08 -26.13
CA HIS A 871 17.60 8.32 -26.35
C HIS A 871 17.99 9.38 -25.30
N VAL A 872 17.69 10.63 -25.59
CA VAL A 872 17.87 11.76 -24.68
C VAL A 872 16.60 12.61 -24.66
N ALA A 873 16.02 12.80 -23.47
CA ALA A 873 14.91 13.71 -23.27
C ALA A 873 15.44 15.13 -22.97
N ALA A 874 15.83 15.86 -24.01
CA ALA A 874 16.48 17.16 -23.86
C ALA A 874 15.48 18.21 -23.31
N PRO A 875 15.80 18.91 -22.20
CA PRO A 875 15.05 20.08 -21.76
C PRO A 875 15.08 21.18 -22.82
N ALA A 876 13.97 21.91 -23.00
CA ALA A 876 13.91 23.00 -23.96
C ALA A 876 13.81 24.35 -23.24
N PRO A 877 14.76 25.30 -23.52
CA PRO A 877 14.76 26.61 -22.87
C PRO A 877 13.55 27.44 -23.27
N SER A 878 13.06 28.30 -22.38
CA SER A 878 11.99 29.23 -22.65
C SER A 878 12.43 30.30 -23.70
N GLU A 879 11.47 30.94 -24.38
CA GLU A 879 11.78 32.07 -25.28
C GLU A 879 12.44 33.25 -24.56
N GLU A 880 12.15 33.43 -23.24
CA GLU A 880 12.83 34.41 -22.40
C GLU A 880 14.27 34.00 -22.15
N THR A 881 14.52 32.73 -21.84
CA THR A 881 15.86 32.18 -21.65
C THR A 881 16.72 32.31 -22.90
N LYS A 882 16.16 32.04 -24.08
CA LYS A 882 16.84 32.24 -25.37
C LYS A 882 17.17 33.72 -25.67
N LYS A 883 16.34 34.65 -25.17
CA LYS A 883 16.50 36.12 -25.40
C LYS A 883 17.29 36.80 -24.30
N ALA A 884 17.33 36.21 -23.07
CA ALA A 884 18.12 36.79 -22.01
C ALA A 884 19.59 36.75 -22.40
N SER A 885 20.20 37.95 -22.54
CA SER A 885 21.65 37.99 -22.52
C SER A 885 22.10 37.43 -21.16
N TYR A 886 22.92 36.44 -21.21
CA TYR A 886 23.47 35.76 -20.03
C TYR A 886 24.24 36.66 -19.04
N THR A 887 23.89 37.94 -18.95
CA THR A 887 24.54 38.97 -18.14
C THR A 887 23.86 39.25 -16.81
N ASP A 888 22.67 38.74 -16.58
CA ASP A 888 21.94 38.99 -15.33
C ASP A 888 22.23 37.90 -14.28
N SER A 889 22.58 38.33 -13.12
CA SER A 889 22.84 37.47 -11.95
C SER A 889 21.57 36.74 -11.52
N TRP A 890 21.64 35.42 -11.39
CA TRP A 890 20.57 34.56 -10.98
C TRP A 890 20.33 34.51 -9.45
N PHE A 891 20.89 35.46 -8.67
CA PHE A 891 20.69 35.63 -7.22
C PHE A 891 20.51 37.09 -6.83
#